data_7bc38425d733c84c29c1b12e6f3576a1
#
_entry.id   7bc38425d733c84c29c1b12e6f3576a1
#
_cell.length_a   1.000
_cell.length_b   1.000
_cell.length_c   1.000
_cell.angle_alpha   90.00
_cell.angle_beta   90.00
_cell.angle_gamma   90.00
#
_symmetry.space_group_name_H-M   'P 1'
#
loop_
_entity.id
_entity.type
_entity.pdbx_description
1 polymer ?
#
loop_
_entity_poly.entity_id
_entity_poly.type
_entity_poly.pdbx_seq_one_letter_code
_entity_poly.pdbx_strand_id
1 'polypeptide(L)'
;MPRTDWYVGELMLKMINRQTGEISKVSYSPQKPAFPDLTGQEMKLERKTPESQGISSNQLRTFLEALDTTNGCDMHRVMVLRNGYVIGETAFAPYQMDIWHVTHSMCKSITGMAIGILIDEGKLHITDKIIDIFSSRKSIWSILRQKDLTVWNLLTMTSGVQFNESGAISGNDWRKSFLKASVSFAPGTKFEYNSMNSYMLSAIVTEITGESMFDYLKPRLFEPLGITRIFWESCPQKITKGGWGLFMRIEDMAKLGQLFLQKGNWNGQQLISEKWVTESTSSQIEAGIENAEHYGYQLWINAERAGAFAFNGMLGQNVYCYPDINMVVATNAGNGEVFQYGTMTGIIQGFMHSLTVSGSALSEDMSALTMLKASCKHIAGRIPALAMITDGGWNRRPIPVTQGTSRRKSLVGHRLIRDNEKNQIYTSYRRIGNQFRRIWTDCLDGAVYDLDVKGVGLFPLMVQVLHNNFTDGISKIGFRKSGNNLFYMDLYEGSDIISLQGAFNGSSTVTDINMHGEIYRIVVKTIGTTDEYGRFVLRNQICFLEEAACRTLNIYFNINRMQEDIPAIAFLHPQTPDTIEVRMDETPGSEMIMSSLRAVAIDGSLEKILLNRMAALGAIDVFDQTVRATIRPVIHGQIIKTDSETELSESDEV
;
A
#
# COMPACT_ATOMS: atom_id res chain seq x y z
N MET A 1 -12.05 31.73 9.38
CA MET A 1 -11.22 30.54 9.59
C MET A 1 -11.33 29.67 8.36
N PRO A 2 -10.23 29.15 7.81
CA PRO A 2 -10.31 28.17 6.74
C PRO A 2 -11.04 26.93 7.28
N ARG A 3 -12.00 26.41 6.53
CA ARG A 3 -12.80 25.26 6.97
C ARG A 3 -11.98 23.96 7.11
N THR A 4 -10.80 23.89 6.48
CA THR A 4 -9.89 22.73 6.52
C THR A 4 -9.41 22.40 7.94
N ASP A 5 -9.03 23.38 8.75
CA ASP A 5 -8.54 23.15 10.12
C ASP A 5 -9.63 22.52 11.02
N TRP A 6 -10.88 22.89 10.76
CA TRP A 6 -12.03 22.32 11.48
C TRP A 6 -12.24 20.84 11.14
N TYR A 7 -11.96 20.43 9.89
CA TYR A 7 -12.18 19.05 9.45
C TYR A 7 -11.15 18.08 10.01
N VAL A 8 -9.89 18.50 10.17
CA VAL A 8 -8.86 17.67 10.84
C VAL A 8 -9.26 17.45 12.31
N GLY A 9 -9.74 18.48 12.99
CA GLY A 9 -10.25 18.38 14.35
C GLY A 9 -11.48 17.46 14.45
N GLU A 10 -12.42 17.54 13.50
CA GLU A 10 -13.59 16.67 13.42
C GLU A 10 -13.19 15.22 13.12
N LEU A 11 -12.24 15.00 12.18
CA LEU A 11 -11.67 13.70 11.90
C LEU A 11 -11.06 13.07 13.17
N MET A 12 -10.26 13.86 13.89
CA MET A 12 -9.66 13.42 15.15
C MET A 12 -10.72 13.02 16.19
N LEU A 13 -11.77 13.86 16.36
CA LEU A 13 -12.85 13.56 17.30
C LEU A 13 -13.63 12.31 16.91
N LYS A 14 -13.89 12.09 15.63
CA LYS A 14 -14.57 10.88 15.14
C LYS A 14 -13.70 9.63 15.34
N MET A 15 -12.40 9.72 15.10
CA MET A 15 -11.46 8.64 15.40
C MET A 15 -11.42 8.33 16.90
N ILE A 16 -11.37 9.35 17.76
CA ILE A 16 -11.41 9.20 19.23
C ILE A 16 -12.69 8.50 19.66
N ASN A 17 -13.83 8.87 19.06
CA ASN A 17 -15.12 8.30 19.36
C ASN A 17 -15.40 6.97 18.65
N ARG A 18 -14.43 6.44 17.88
CA ARG A 18 -14.53 5.20 17.09
C ARG A 18 -15.69 5.21 16.08
N GLN A 19 -16.01 6.38 15.57
CA GLN A 19 -17.03 6.61 14.53
C GLN A 19 -16.39 6.63 13.15
N THR A 20 -15.70 5.56 12.79
CA THR A 20 -14.93 5.49 11.55
C THR A 20 -15.80 5.52 10.31
N GLY A 21 -16.98 4.91 10.32
CA GLY A 21 -17.93 4.96 9.20
C GLY A 21 -18.46 6.35 8.86
N GLU A 22 -18.42 7.30 9.81
CA GLU A 22 -18.90 8.68 9.62
C GLU A 22 -17.78 9.69 9.34
N ILE A 23 -16.55 9.25 9.11
CA ILE A 23 -15.39 10.14 8.90
C ILE A 23 -15.60 11.05 7.70
N SER A 24 -16.02 10.50 6.58
CA SER A 24 -16.20 11.24 5.34
C SER A 24 -17.59 11.86 5.24
N LYS A 25 -17.65 13.11 4.74
CA LYS A 25 -18.89 13.77 4.31
C LYS A 25 -19.21 13.52 2.84
N VAL A 26 -18.36 12.80 2.16
CA VAL A 26 -18.53 12.40 0.77
C VAL A 26 -19.28 11.07 0.74
N SER A 27 -20.39 11.02 0.03
CA SER A 27 -21.11 9.76 -0.17
C SER A 27 -20.20 8.76 -0.89
N TYR A 28 -20.02 7.60 -0.30
CA TYR A 28 -19.27 6.52 -0.91
C TYR A 28 -20.03 5.98 -2.14
N SER A 29 -19.29 5.71 -3.19
CA SER A 29 -19.80 5.03 -4.38
C SER A 29 -18.70 4.12 -4.91
N PRO A 30 -18.92 2.80 -5.00
CA PRO A 30 -17.91 1.87 -5.47
C PRO A 30 -17.50 2.21 -6.90
N GLN A 31 -16.20 2.17 -7.17
CA GLN A 31 -15.63 2.52 -8.47
C GLN A 31 -14.70 1.43 -8.99
N LYS A 32 -13.91 0.82 -8.10
CA LYS A 32 -12.88 -0.14 -8.49
C LYS A 32 -13.50 -1.46 -8.95
N PRO A 33 -13.29 -1.84 -10.23
CA PRO A 33 -13.72 -3.14 -10.73
C PRO A 33 -12.80 -4.25 -10.19
N ALA A 34 -13.25 -5.51 -10.35
CA ALA A 34 -12.38 -6.66 -10.19
C ALA A 34 -11.18 -6.56 -11.15
N PHE A 35 -10.04 -7.09 -10.74
CA PHE A 35 -8.87 -7.18 -11.62
C PHE A 35 -9.26 -7.96 -12.90
N PRO A 36 -9.11 -7.35 -14.10
CA PRO A 36 -9.56 -7.99 -15.32
C PRO A 36 -8.64 -9.14 -15.72
N ASP A 37 -9.22 -10.29 -16.03
CA ASP A 37 -8.51 -11.42 -16.63
C ASP A 37 -8.43 -11.23 -18.16
N LEU A 38 -7.40 -10.50 -18.61
CA LEU A 38 -7.17 -10.19 -20.03
C LEU A 38 -5.87 -10.85 -20.51
N THR A 39 -5.71 -12.14 -20.24
CA THR A 39 -4.54 -12.91 -20.69
C THR A 39 -4.42 -12.86 -22.22
N GLY A 40 -3.24 -12.44 -22.71
CA GLY A 40 -2.88 -12.47 -24.14
C GLY A 40 -3.12 -11.19 -24.94
N GLN A 41 -3.70 -10.13 -24.37
CA GLN A 41 -3.92 -8.85 -25.07
C GLN A 41 -2.87 -7.78 -24.76
N GLU A 42 -1.82 -8.15 -24.03
CA GLU A 42 -0.82 -7.22 -23.51
C GLU A 42 0.38 -7.11 -24.42
N MET A 43 0.83 -5.90 -24.66
CA MET A 43 2.16 -5.66 -25.22
C MET A 43 3.19 -5.80 -24.10
N LYS A 44 3.94 -6.90 -24.08
CA LYS A 44 5.04 -7.12 -23.13
C LYS A 44 6.34 -6.55 -23.68
N LEU A 45 7.16 -6.00 -22.78
CA LEU A 45 8.52 -5.63 -23.10
C LEU A 45 9.36 -6.88 -23.39
N GLU A 46 10.34 -6.78 -24.26
CA GLU A 46 11.26 -7.88 -24.54
C GLU A 46 12.20 -8.13 -23.35
N ARG A 47 12.45 -9.40 -23.02
CA ARG A 47 13.36 -9.82 -21.96
C ARG A 47 14.69 -10.23 -22.56
N LYS A 48 15.81 -9.70 -22.01
CA LYS A 48 17.18 -10.05 -22.42
C LYS A 48 18.04 -10.40 -21.20
N THR A 49 19.18 -11.06 -21.47
CA THR A 49 20.16 -11.30 -20.41
C THR A 49 20.81 -9.99 -19.97
N PRO A 50 21.15 -9.82 -18.68
CA PRO A 50 21.86 -8.64 -18.22
C PRO A 50 23.17 -8.42 -18.98
N GLU A 51 23.92 -9.49 -19.27
CA GLU A 51 25.19 -9.46 -20.00
C GLU A 51 25.02 -8.89 -21.40
N SER A 52 23.96 -9.27 -22.12
CA SER A 52 23.67 -8.72 -23.45
C SER A 52 23.41 -7.20 -23.43
N GLN A 53 23.06 -6.67 -22.26
CA GLN A 53 22.81 -5.26 -22.02
C GLN A 53 23.95 -4.59 -21.22
N GLY A 54 25.11 -5.21 -21.13
CA GLY A 54 26.31 -4.63 -20.53
C GLY A 54 26.30 -4.59 -18.99
N ILE A 55 25.49 -5.40 -18.33
CA ILE A 55 25.39 -5.53 -16.88
C ILE A 55 25.62 -6.97 -16.47
N SER A 56 26.33 -7.20 -15.36
CA SER A 56 26.56 -8.56 -14.84
C SER A 56 25.31 -9.09 -14.12
N SER A 57 24.93 -10.34 -14.44
CA SER A 57 23.91 -11.08 -13.70
C SER A 57 24.20 -11.16 -12.20
N ASN A 58 25.46 -11.21 -11.79
CA ASN A 58 25.85 -11.21 -10.37
C ASN A 58 25.53 -9.89 -9.67
N GLN A 59 25.79 -8.74 -10.31
CA GLN A 59 25.45 -7.43 -9.74
C GLN A 59 23.94 -7.30 -9.55
N LEU A 60 23.16 -7.70 -10.57
CA LEU A 60 21.70 -7.65 -10.50
C LEU A 60 21.15 -8.62 -9.43
N ARG A 61 21.72 -9.85 -9.34
CA ARG A 61 21.35 -10.81 -8.30
C ARG A 61 21.58 -10.24 -6.89
N THR A 62 22.75 -9.66 -6.63
CA THR A 62 23.10 -9.08 -5.33
C THR A 62 22.12 -7.94 -4.97
N PHE A 63 21.72 -7.13 -5.93
CA PHE A 63 20.72 -6.07 -5.74
C PHE A 63 19.36 -6.65 -5.34
N LEU A 64 18.85 -7.64 -6.07
CA LEU A 64 17.55 -8.26 -5.77
C LEU A 64 17.55 -9.00 -4.43
N GLU A 65 18.64 -9.68 -4.09
CA GLU A 65 18.81 -10.33 -2.79
C GLU A 65 18.90 -9.31 -1.65
N ALA A 66 19.50 -8.14 -1.86
CA ALA A 66 19.54 -7.06 -0.88
C ALA A 66 18.13 -6.52 -0.59
N LEU A 67 17.30 -6.33 -1.64
CA LEU A 67 15.90 -5.94 -1.48
C LEU A 67 15.08 -6.97 -0.66
N ASP A 68 15.37 -8.27 -0.80
CA ASP A 68 14.67 -9.36 -0.08
C ASP A 68 15.12 -9.49 1.38
N THR A 69 16.42 -9.29 1.65
CA THR A 69 17.00 -9.68 2.93
C THR A 69 17.20 -8.54 3.91
N THR A 70 17.14 -7.28 3.45
CA THR A 70 17.38 -6.12 4.31
C THR A 70 16.16 -5.82 5.17
N ASN A 71 16.37 -5.74 6.48
CA ASN A 71 15.31 -5.38 7.42
C ASN A 71 14.79 -3.95 7.12
N GLY A 72 13.48 -3.80 7.14
CA GLY A 72 12.84 -2.51 6.84
C GLY A 72 12.55 -2.28 5.36
N CYS A 73 12.87 -3.25 4.50
CA CYS A 73 12.48 -3.27 3.10
C CYS A 73 11.34 -4.28 2.91
N ASP A 74 10.16 -3.77 2.58
CA ASP A 74 8.95 -4.57 2.34
C ASP A 74 8.57 -4.45 0.87
N MET A 75 9.25 -5.25 0.04
CA MET A 75 9.08 -5.24 -1.41
C MET A 75 7.88 -6.07 -1.83
N HIS A 76 7.16 -5.58 -2.83
CA HIS A 76 6.10 -6.32 -3.51
C HIS A 76 6.55 -6.78 -4.90
N ARG A 77 7.11 -5.86 -5.69
CA ARG A 77 7.62 -6.15 -7.03
C ARG A 77 8.78 -5.23 -7.39
N VAL A 78 9.66 -5.72 -8.24
CA VAL A 78 10.71 -4.93 -8.87
C VAL A 78 10.87 -5.34 -10.32
N MET A 79 11.12 -4.37 -11.19
CA MET A 79 11.45 -4.57 -12.60
C MET A 79 12.57 -3.62 -13.00
N VAL A 80 13.59 -4.15 -13.64
CA VAL A 80 14.77 -3.42 -14.09
C VAL A 80 14.87 -3.50 -15.60
N LEU A 81 14.85 -2.32 -16.25
CA LEU A 81 15.03 -2.18 -17.69
C LEU A 81 16.41 -1.60 -17.99
N ARG A 82 17.00 -2.05 -19.10
CA ARG A 82 18.15 -1.45 -19.72
C ARG A 82 17.96 -1.43 -21.23
N ASN A 83 18.20 -0.25 -21.87
CA ASN A 83 18.03 -0.06 -23.31
C ASN A 83 16.64 -0.49 -23.84
N GLY A 84 15.60 -0.38 -23.04
CA GLY A 84 14.24 -0.80 -23.37
C GLY A 84 13.93 -2.28 -23.15
N TYR A 85 14.90 -3.08 -22.67
CA TYR A 85 14.74 -4.50 -22.40
C TYR A 85 14.66 -4.76 -20.91
N VAL A 86 13.77 -5.68 -20.50
CA VAL A 86 13.75 -6.18 -19.11
C VAL A 86 14.94 -7.11 -18.92
N ILE A 87 15.83 -6.73 -17.99
CA ILE A 87 17.02 -7.52 -17.63
C ILE A 87 16.91 -8.21 -16.28
N GLY A 88 15.93 -7.83 -15.46
CA GLY A 88 15.63 -8.47 -14.19
C GLY A 88 14.27 -8.08 -13.67
N GLU A 89 13.55 -9.04 -13.15
CA GLU A 89 12.24 -8.84 -12.56
C GLU A 89 11.94 -9.93 -11.53
N THR A 90 11.25 -9.55 -10.45
CA THR A 90 10.70 -10.51 -9.48
C THR A 90 9.56 -9.91 -8.69
N ALA A 91 8.61 -10.76 -8.29
CA ALA A 91 7.66 -10.44 -7.24
C ALA A 91 8.15 -11.06 -5.92
N PHE A 92 7.86 -10.39 -4.82
CA PHE A 92 8.13 -10.88 -3.47
C PHE A 92 6.84 -11.49 -2.93
N ALA A 93 6.88 -12.78 -2.56
CA ALA A 93 5.68 -13.46 -2.11
C ALA A 93 5.02 -12.73 -0.92
N PRO A 94 3.69 -12.58 -0.89
CA PRO A 94 2.70 -13.28 -1.72
C PRO A 94 2.31 -12.55 -3.02
N TYR A 95 2.97 -11.45 -3.36
CA TYR A 95 2.62 -10.63 -4.54
C TYR A 95 2.96 -11.34 -5.85
N GLN A 96 2.32 -10.91 -6.95
CA GLN A 96 2.44 -11.48 -8.29
C GLN A 96 2.70 -10.37 -9.31
N MET A 97 3.53 -10.64 -10.32
CA MET A 97 3.95 -9.64 -11.32
C MET A 97 2.78 -9.08 -12.16
N ASP A 98 1.81 -9.94 -12.48
CA ASP A 98 0.77 -9.60 -13.45
C ASP A 98 -0.42 -8.82 -12.87
N ILE A 99 -0.55 -8.76 -11.54
CA ILE A 99 -1.64 -8.03 -10.89
C ILE A 99 -1.30 -6.54 -10.85
N TRP A 100 -2.27 -5.68 -11.14
CA TRP A 100 -2.10 -4.25 -10.93
C TRP A 100 -1.88 -3.90 -9.46
N HIS A 101 -1.37 -2.72 -9.20
CA HIS A 101 -1.11 -2.23 -7.85
C HIS A 101 -1.43 -0.74 -7.78
N VAL A 102 -1.91 -0.26 -6.64
CA VAL A 102 -2.06 1.17 -6.40
C VAL A 102 -0.72 1.87 -6.56
N THR A 103 -0.70 2.99 -7.28
CA THR A 103 0.55 3.72 -7.59
C THR A 103 0.76 4.92 -6.68
N HIS A 104 -0.24 5.26 -5.85
CA HIS A 104 -0.24 6.47 -5.05
C HIS A 104 0.18 7.70 -5.86
N SER A 105 1.06 8.54 -5.33
CA SER A 105 1.47 9.79 -5.98
C SER A 105 2.29 9.65 -7.26
N MET A 106 2.78 8.45 -7.59
CA MET A 106 3.47 8.19 -8.86
C MET A 106 2.61 8.61 -10.07
N CYS A 107 1.30 8.48 -9.96
CA CYS A 107 0.36 8.89 -11.02
C CYS A 107 0.37 10.40 -11.34
N LYS A 108 0.93 11.25 -10.46
CA LYS A 108 1.08 12.69 -10.73
C LYS A 108 1.92 12.95 -11.98
N SER A 109 2.95 12.13 -12.19
CA SER A 109 3.77 12.23 -13.41
C SER A 109 2.95 11.95 -14.67
N ILE A 110 2.00 11.01 -14.60
CA ILE A 110 1.07 10.75 -15.71
C ILE A 110 0.10 11.93 -15.91
N THR A 111 -0.33 12.56 -14.82
CA THR A 111 -1.12 13.82 -14.91
C THR A 111 -0.31 14.92 -15.59
N GLY A 112 1.01 15.03 -15.30
CA GLY A 112 1.92 15.90 -16.03
C GLY A 112 1.99 15.56 -17.51
N MET A 113 2.04 14.26 -17.87
CA MET A 113 2.01 13.83 -19.28
C MET A 113 0.72 14.26 -19.97
N ALA A 114 -0.44 14.18 -19.31
CA ALA A 114 -1.71 14.64 -19.86
C ALA A 114 -1.70 16.15 -20.18
N ILE A 115 -1.10 16.96 -19.31
CA ILE A 115 -0.93 18.39 -19.54
C ILE A 115 0.03 18.63 -20.71
N GLY A 116 1.13 17.86 -20.81
CA GLY A 116 2.06 17.95 -21.94
C GLY A 116 1.39 17.68 -23.27
N ILE A 117 0.60 16.62 -23.36
CA ILE A 117 -0.17 16.28 -24.57
C ILE A 117 -1.17 17.40 -24.92
N LEU A 118 -1.85 17.96 -23.91
CA LEU A 118 -2.80 19.06 -24.14
C LEU A 118 -2.11 20.33 -24.65
N ILE A 119 -0.89 20.60 -24.20
CA ILE A 119 -0.05 21.71 -24.70
C ILE A 119 0.46 21.41 -26.12
N ASP A 120 0.89 20.18 -26.40
CA ASP A 120 1.32 19.74 -27.72
C ASP A 120 0.17 19.84 -28.76
N GLU A 121 -1.08 19.63 -28.31
CA GLU A 121 -2.29 19.86 -29.12
C GLU A 121 -2.65 21.36 -29.28
N GLY A 122 -1.91 22.28 -28.66
CA GLY A 122 -2.14 23.72 -28.74
C GLY A 122 -3.39 24.22 -28.00
N LYS A 123 -3.88 23.41 -27.06
CA LYS A 123 -5.13 23.71 -26.30
C LYS A 123 -4.89 24.38 -24.95
N LEU A 124 -3.64 24.42 -24.49
CA LEU A 124 -3.26 24.94 -23.18
C LEU A 124 -1.84 25.50 -23.23
N HIS A 125 -1.58 26.53 -22.41
CA HIS A 125 -0.25 27.05 -22.14
C HIS A 125 0.07 27.00 -20.64
N ILE A 126 1.32 26.80 -20.27
CA ILE A 126 1.74 26.75 -18.86
C ILE A 126 1.49 28.09 -18.12
N THR A 127 1.40 29.19 -18.87
CA THR A 127 1.12 30.54 -18.36
C THR A 127 -0.37 30.85 -18.20
N ASP A 128 -1.26 29.98 -18.68
CA ASP A 128 -2.70 30.21 -18.58
C ASP A 128 -3.15 30.26 -17.12
N LYS A 129 -4.01 31.24 -16.82
CA LYS A 129 -4.50 31.47 -15.47
C LYS A 129 -5.63 30.52 -15.13
N ILE A 130 -5.55 29.90 -13.96
CA ILE A 130 -6.53 28.93 -13.50
C ILE A 130 -7.92 29.53 -13.43
N ILE A 131 -8.03 30.79 -13.00
CA ILE A 131 -9.31 31.50 -12.93
C ILE A 131 -9.94 31.74 -14.29
N ASP A 132 -9.16 31.82 -15.37
CA ASP A 132 -9.67 32.03 -16.72
C ASP A 132 -10.13 30.71 -17.35
N ILE A 133 -9.41 29.63 -17.11
CA ILE A 133 -9.83 28.27 -17.50
C ILE A 133 -11.18 27.93 -16.84
N PHE A 134 -11.33 28.17 -15.55
CA PHE A 134 -12.60 27.93 -14.82
C PHE A 134 -13.49 29.18 -14.75
N SER A 135 -13.61 29.91 -15.85
CA SER A 135 -14.33 31.19 -15.90
C SER A 135 -15.80 31.13 -15.44
N SER A 136 -16.49 30.02 -15.75
CA SER A 136 -17.87 29.76 -15.32
C SER A 136 -18.03 29.58 -13.80
N ARG A 137 -16.93 29.37 -13.09
CA ARG A 137 -16.88 29.08 -11.63
C ARG A 137 -16.23 30.21 -10.83
N LYS A 138 -15.92 31.35 -11.47
CA LYS A 138 -15.31 32.52 -10.81
C LYS A 138 -16.15 33.00 -9.67
N SER A 139 -15.50 33.33 -8.56
CA SER A 139 -16.09 34.03 -7.43
C SER A 139 -15.20 35.22 -7.08
N ILE A 140 -15.76 36.22 -6.37
CA ILE A 140 -14.97 37.35 -5.87
C ILE A 140 -13.76 36.87 -5.08
N TRP A 141 -13.92 35.81 -4.30
CA TRP A 141 -12.83 35.23 -3.49
C TRP A 141 -11.75 34.58 -4.33
N SER A 142 -12.09 33.85 -5.42
CA SER A 142 -11.10 33.26 -6.32
C SER A 142 -10.33 34.34 -7.08
N ILE A 143 -11.00 35.40 -7.53
CA ILE A 143 -10.37 36.53 -8.20
C ILE A 143 -9.39 37.24 -7.25
N LEU A 144 -9.79 37.53 -6.02
CA LEU A 144 -8.93 38.23 -5.08
C LEU A 144 -7.71 37.43 -4.62
N ARG A 145 -7.85 36.11 -4.48
CA ARG A 145 -6.83 35.26 -3.87
C ARG A 145 -5.95 34.52 -4.88
N GLN A 146 -6.48 34.17 -6.05
CA GLN A 146 -5.85 33.26 -7.01
C GLN A 146 -5.71 33.86 -8.41
N LYS A 147 -5.79 35.19 -8.57
CA LYS A 147 -5.73 35.89 -9.86
C LYS A 147 -4.43 35.65 -10.64
N ASP A 148 -3.35 35.32 -9.95
CA ASP A 148 -2.03 35.12 -10.52
C ASP A 148 -1.61 33.64 -10.57
N LEU A 149 -2.49 32.73 -10.15
CA LEU A 149 -2.25 31.30 -10.18
C LEU A 149 -2.32 30.77 -11.62
N THR A 150 -1.24 30.14 -12.07
CA THR A 150 -1.12 29.59 -13.43
C THR A 150 -1.01 28.06 -13.44
N VAL A 151 -1.12 27.45 -14.60
CA VAL A 151 -0.88 26.01 -14.81
C VAL A 151 0.53 25.62 -14.35
N TRP A 152 1.54 26.47 -14.59
CA TRP A 152 2.90 26.25 -14.14
C TRP A 152 3.00 26.09 -12.61
N ASN A 153 2.27 26.90 -11.86
CA ASN A 153 2.27 26.82 -10.40
C ASN A 153 1.70 25.48 -9.90
N LEU A 154 0.69 24.94 -10.59
CA LEU A 154 0.16 23.61 -10.26
C LEU A 154 1.16 22.50 -10.62
N LEU A 155 1.79 22.58 -11.80
CA LEU A 155 2.79 21.62 -12.27
C LEU A 155 4.01 21.54 -11.35
N THR A 156 4.43 22.67 -10.79
CA THR A 156 5.64 22.80 -9.96
C THR A 156 5.36 22.75 -8.46
N MET A 157 4.11 22.47 -8.03
CA MET A 157 3.73 22.45 -6.60
C MET A 157 4.00 23.78 -5.89
N THR A 158 3.80 24.92 -6.58
CA THR A 158 4.07 26.26 -6.04
C THR A 158 2.82 27.13 -5.93
N SER A 159 1.65 26.51 -5.83
CA SER A 159 0.35 27.22 -5.76
C SER A 159 0.11 27.97 -4.45
N GLY A 160 0.60 27.45 -3.33
CA GLY A 160 0.31 27.93 -1.98
C GLY A 160 -1.16 27.81 -1.55
N VAL A 161 -1.99 27.09 -2.30
CA VAL A 161 -3.43 26.96 -2.04
C VAL A 161 -3.67 26.05 -0.84
N GLN A 162 -4.36 26.56 0.17
CA GLN A 162 -4.68 25.89 1.43
C GLN A 162 -5.92 24.99 1.31
N PHE A 163 -5.88 24.05 0.40
CA PHE A 163 -6.85 22.96 0.24
C PHE A 163 -6.08 21.72 -0.21
N ASN A 164 -5.89 20.79 0.69
CA ASN A 164 -5.11 19.57 0.52
C ASN A 164 -6.00 18.31 0.52
N GLU A 165 -5.40 17.14 0.57
CA GLU A 165 -6.07 15.83 0.52
C GLU A 165 -7.08 15.64 1.66
N SER A 166 -6.81 16.18 2.87
CA SER A 166 -7.76 16.10 3.99
C SER A 166 -9.05 16.86 3.71
N GLY A 167 -8.99 17.90 2.88
CA GLY A 167 -10.17 18.62 2.40
C GLY A 167 -11.03 17.80 1.44
N ALA A 168 -10.46 16.80 0.75
CA ALA A 168 -11.19 15.97 -0.21
C ALA A 168 -12.27 15.09 0.44
N ILE A 169 -12.14 14.73 1.72
CA ILE A 169 -13.16 13.99 2.47
C ILE A 169 -14.27 14.89 3.04
N SER A 170 -14.13 16.21 2.92
CA SER A 170 -15.02 17.19 3.54
C SER A 170 -16.20 17.62 2.68
N GLY A 171 -16.24 17.24 1.41
CA GLY A 171 -17.34 17.60 0.51
C GLY A 171 -17.14 17.14 -0.94
N ASN A 172 -18.20 17.23 -1.72
CA ASN A 172 -18.28 16.64 -3.05
C ASN A 172 -17.71 17.52 -4.18
N ASP A 173 -17.49 18.83 -3.97
CA ASP A 173 -17.03 19.77 -5.01
C ASP A 173 -15.61 20.28 -4.70
N TRP A 174 -14.61 19.47 -5.06
CA TRP A 174 -13.20 19.74 -4.80
C TRP A 174 -12.68 20.94 -5.62
N ARG A 175 -13.14 21.10 -6.88
CA ARG A 175 -12.79 22.28 -7.71
C ARG A 175 -13.23 23.59 -7.04
N LYS A 176 -14.48 23.63 -6.61
CA LYS A 176 -15.02 24.80 -5.93
C LYS A 176 -14.31 25.09 -4.60
N SER A 177 -13.97 24.04 -3.86
CA SER A 177 -13.24 24.16 -2.59
C SER A 177 -11.83 24.71 -2.83
N PHE A 178 -11.10 24.17 -3.82
CA PHE A 178 -9.78 24.66 -4.22
C PHE A 178 -9.81 26.13 -4.65
N LEU A 179 -10.73 26.50 -5.57
CA LEU A 179 -10.84 27.87 -6.09
C LEU A 179 -11.25 28.90 -5.03
N LYS A 180 -11.86 28.49 -3.91
CA LYS A 180 -12.24 29.37 -2.81
C LYS A 180 -11.22 29.41 -1.68
N ALA A 181 -10.26 28.49 -1.67
CA ALA A 181 -9.27 28.37 -0.60
C ALA A 181 -8.38 29.62 -0.51
N SER A 182 -7.84 29.87 0.68
CA SER A 182 -6.79 30.87 0.88
C SER A 182 -5.48 30.41 0.24
N VAL A 183 -4.60 31.36 0.03
CA VAL A 183 -3.24 31.14 -0.48
C VAL A 183 -2.27 31.59 0.60
N SER A 184 -1.33 30.73 1.01
CA SER A 184 -0.40 30.97 2.12
C SER A 184 0.80 31.83 1.73
N PHE A 185 1.20 31.78 0.46
CA PHE A 185 2.32 32.54 -0.10
C PHE A 185 2.02 32.90 -1.57
N ALA A 186 2.74 33.85 -2.13
CA ALA A 186 2.58 34.22 -3.54
C ALA A 186 2.91 33.03 -4.44
N PRO A 187 2.01 32.65 -5.38
CA PRO A 187 2.26 31.54 -6.30
C PRO A 187 3.61 31.65 -7.00
N GLY A 188 4.35 30.55 -7.06
CA GLY A 188 5.68 30.50 -7.68
C GLY A 188 6.86 30.82 -6.76
N THR A 189 6.65 31.23 -5.52
CA THR A 189 7.73 31.67 -4.63
C THR A 189 8.27 30.60 -3.69
N LYS A 190 7.48 29.54 -3.43
CA LYS A 190 7.84 28.45 -2.52
C LYS A 190 7.24 27.13 -2.99
N PHE A 191 7.99 26.06 -2.85
CA PHE A 191 7.49 24.70 -3.03
C PHE A 191 6.66 24.27 -1.81
N GLU A 192 5.47 23.71 -2.07
CA GLU A 192 4.61 23.07 -1.08
C GLU A 192 3.87 21.91 -1.73
N TYR A 193 4.25 20.68 -1.36
CA TYR A 193 3.66 19.49 -1.95
C TYR A 193 2.18 19.36 -1.59
N ASN A 194 1.30 19.35 -2.60
CA ASN A 194 -0.14 19.33 -2.42
C ASN A 194 -0.80 18.57 -3.59
N SER A 195 -1.37 17.40 -3.32
CA SER A 195 -1.99 16.56 -4.35
C SER A 195 -3.20 17.21 -5.02
N MET A 196 -3.81 18.22 -4.39
CA MET A 196 -4.91 18.94 -5.02
C MET A 196 -4.46 19.81 -6.19
N ASN A 197 -3.17 20.15 -6.30
CA ASN A 197 -2.62 20.75 -7.52
C ASN A 197 -2.76 19.77 -8.69
N SER A 198 -2.41 18.50 -8.50
CA SER A 198 -2.53 17.45 -9.54
C SER A 198 -3.99 17.16 -9.87
N TYR A 199 -4.87 17.16 -8.87
CA TYR A 199 -6.32 17.07 -9.10
C TYR A 199 -6.82 18.24 -9.98
N MET A 200 -6.36 19.47 -9.73
CA MET A 200 -6.76 20.63 -10.54
C MET A 200 -6.20 20.54 -11.96
N LEU A 201 -4.99 19.98 -12.17
CA LEU A 201 -4.48 19.67 -13.52
C LEU A 201 -5.40 18.67 -14.25
N SER A 202 -5.83 17.62 -13.57
CA SER A 202 -6.82 16.68 -14.13
C SER A 202 -8.16 17.37 -14.44
N ALA A 203 -8.61 18.26 -13.55
CA ALA A 203 -9.82 19.03 -13.78
C ALA A 203 -9.69 20.00 -14.98
N ILE A 204 -8.51 20.55 -15.24
CA ILE A 204 -8.23 21.37 -16.41
C ILE A 204 -8.40 20.54 -17.70
N VAL A 205 -7.85 19.32 -17.75
CA VAL A 205 -8.07 18.44 -18.90
C VAL A 205 -9.57 18.25 -19.14
N THR A 206 -10.33 17.92 -18.10
CA THR A 206 -11.79 17.75 -18.21
C THR A 206 -12.52 19.02 -18.64
N GLU A 207 -12.13 20.20 -18.13
CA GLU A 207 -12.76 21.47 -18.47
C GLU A 207 -12.53 21.85 -19.95
N ILE A 208 -11.34 21.58 -20.48
CA ILE A 208 -10.96 21.94 -21.85
C ILE A 208 -11.49 20.91 -22.87
N THR A 209 -11.46 19.62 -22.55
CA THR A 209 -11.78 18.56 -23.51
C THR A 209 -13.19 18.04 -23.42
N GLY A 210 -13.85 18.22 -22.28
CA GLY A 210 -15.15 17.60 -21.96
C GLY A 210 -15.08 16.12 -21.57
N GLU A 211 -13.88 15.51 -21.60
CA GLU A 211 -13.64 14.12 -21.25
C GLU A 211 -12.98 14.03 -19.88
N SER A 212 -13.11 12.88 -19.18
CA SER A 212 -12.26 12.62 -18.03
C SER A 212 -10.80 12.54 -18.46
N MET A 213 -9.85 12.96 -17.60
CA MET A 213 -8.41 12.84 -17.94
C MET A 213 -8.03 11.39 -18.22
N PHE A 214 -8.65 10.43 -17.54
CA PHE A 214 -8.40 9.01 -17.78
C PHE A 214 -8.83 8.59 -19.20
N ASP A 215 -10.03 8.98 -19.63
CA ASP A 215 -10.51 8.67 -20.98
C ASP A 215 -9.72 9.41 -22.05
N TYR A 216 -9.34 10.67 -21.80
CA TYR A 216 -8.47 11.46 -22.69
C TYR A 216 -7.12 10.80 -22.94
N LEU A 217 -6.53 10.15 -21.91
CA LEU A 217 -5.24 9.48 -22.02
C LEU A 217 -5.30 8.11 -22.69
N LYS A 218 -6.45 7.43 -22.70
CA LYS A 218 -6.58 6.07 -23.27
C LYS A 218 -6.03 6.00 -24.70
N PRO A 219 -6.58 6.71 -25.69
CA PRO A 219 -6.09 6.64 -27.08
C PRO A 219 -4.75 7.32 -27.31
N ARG A 220 -4.36 8.27 -26.44
CA ARG A 220 -3.16 9.11 -26.64
C ARG A 220 -1.90 8.53 -26.00
N LEU A 221 -2.06 7.78 -24.92
CA LEU A 221 -0.93 7.29 -24.15
C LEU A 221 -1.04 5.79 -23.86
N PHE A 222 -2.15 5.33 -23.28
CA PHE A 222 -2.24 3.96 -22.76
C PHE A 222 -2.34 2.90 -23.86
N GLU A 223 -3.19 3.09 -24.85
CA GLU A 223 -3.36 2.18 -25.99
C GLU A 223 -2.09 2.04 -26.83
N PRO A 224 -1.39 3.14 -27.24
CA PRO A 224 -0.13 3.03 -27.96
C PRO A 224 0.97 2.29 -27.20
N LEU A 225 0.98 2.39 -25.85
CA LEU A 225 1.89 1.65 -24.97
C LEU A 225 1.44 0.21 -24.70
N GLY A 226 0.26 -0.20 -25.19
CA GLY A 226 -0.34 -1.50 -24.88
C GLY A 226 -0.67 -1.68 -23.40
N ILE A 227 -1.06 -0.60 -22.73
CA ILE A 227 -1.50 -0.59 -21.34
C ILE A 227 -3.01 -0.79 -21.31
N THR A 228 -3.46 -1.99 -20.97
CA THR A 228 -4.87 -2.39 -21.02
C THR A 228 -5.47 -2.66 -19.64
N ARG A 229 -4.64 -3.07 -18.68
CA ARG A 229 -5.07 -3.34 -17.29
C ARG A 229 -4.73 -2.15 -16.41
N ILE A 230 -5.61 -1.17 -16.45
CA ILE A 230 -5.45 0.10 -15.75
C ILE A 230 -6.82 0.58 -15.26
N PHE A 231 -6.85 1.15 -14.07
CA PHE A 231 -8.02 1.78 -13.51
C PHE A 231 -7.62 3.03 -12.74
N TRP A 232 -8.36 4.12 -12.89
CA TRP A 232 -8.11 5.35 -12.16
C TRP A 232 -9.38 5.89 -11.53
N GLU A 233 -9.37 6.06 -10.25
CA GLU A 233 -10.49 6.60 -9.48
C GLU A 233 -10.82 8.05 -9.84
N SER A 234 -12.06 8.40 -9.65
CA SER A 234 -12.58 9.76 -9.82
C SER A 234 -13.09 10.36 -8.50
N CYS A 235 -13.16 11.68 -8.45
CA CYS A 235 -13.87 12.39 -7.39
C CYS A 235 -15.40 12.23 -7.57
N PRO A 236 -16.23 12.65 -6.59
CA PRO A 236 -17.70 12.57 -6.70
C PRO A 236 -18.30 13.25 -7.93
N GLN A 237 -17.57 14.21 -8.53
CA GLN A 237 -17.99 14.87 -9.78
C GLN A 237 -17.45 14.19 -11.05
N LYS A 238 -17.00 12.93 -10.96
CA LYS A 238 -16.48 12.13 -12.07
C LYS A 238 -15.22 12.70 -12.75
N ILE A 239 -14.46 13.54 -12.06
CA ILE A 239 -13.15 14.00 -12.51
C ILE A 239 -12.11 13.02 -11.95
N THR A 240 -11.19 12.57 -12.80
CA THR A 240 -10.08 11.69 -12.40
C THR A 240 -9.29 12.33 -11.27
N LYS A 241 -8.96 11.57 -10.21
CA LYS A 241 -8.27 12.12 -9.01
C LYS A 241 -6.95 12.81 -9.32
N GLY A 242 -6.19 12.33 -10.33
CA GLY A 242 -4.97 12.96 -10.83
C GLY A 242 -3.76 12.91 -9.91
N GLY A 243 -3.96 12.96 -8.60
CA GLY A 243 -2.91 12.94 -7.58
C GLY A 243 -2.72 11.60 -6.88
N TRP A 244 -3.69 10.68 -6.99
CA TRP A 244 -3.70 9.32 -6.41
C TRP A 244 -4.83 8.48 -7.03
N GLY A 245 -5.01 7.24 -6.56
CA GLY A 245 -6.12 6.37 -6.94
C GLY A 245 -5.95 5.68 -8.30
N LEU A 246 -4.74 5.61 -8.83
CA LEU A 246 -4.42 4.86 -10.05
C LEU A 246 -3.91 3.47 -9.69
N PHE A 247 -4.47 2.46 -10.34
CA PHE A 247 -4.02 1.07 -10.31
C PHE A 247 -3.39 0.69 -11.65
N MET A 248 -2.15 0.19 -11.62
CA MET A 248 -1.36 -0.12 -12.82
C MET A 248 -0.39 -1.26 -12.54
N ARG A 249 -0.05 -2.07 -13.54
CA ARG A 249 0.97 -3.10 -13.39
C ARG A 249 2.37 -2.49 -13.40
N ILE A 250 3.31 -3.17 -12.75
CA ILE A 250 4.70 -2.71 -12.69
C ILE A 250 5.35 -2.60 -14.08
N GLU A 251 5.04 -3.50 -15.01
CA GLU A 251 5.55 -3.43 -16.38
C GLU A 251 5.04 -2.17 -17.10
N ASP A 252 3.81 -1.78 -16.85
CA ASP A 252 3.21 -0.58 -17.44
C ASP A 252 3.81 0.70 -16.84
N MET A 253 4.15 0.68 -15.53
CA MET A 253 4.92 1.75 -14.89
C MET A 253 6.31 1.88 -15.54
N ALA A 254 6.99 0.75 -15.77
CA ALA A 254 8.31 0.74 -16.41
C ALA A 254 8.29 1.25 -17.86
N LYS A 255 7.22 0.97 -18.63
CA LYS A 255 7.02 1.53 -19.98
C LYS A 255 6.96 3.06 -19.98
N LEU A 256 6.29 3.65 -18.99
CA LEU A 256 6.22 5.12 -18.87
C LEU A 256 7.61 5.74 -18.58
N GLY A 257 8.41 5.10 -17.72
CA GLY A 257 9.80 5.51 -17.53
C GLY A 257 10.63 5.40 -18.80
N GLN A 258 10.49 4.29 -19.53
CA GLN A 258 11.19 4.07 -20.80
C GLN A 258 10.75 5.07 -21.88
N LEU A 259 9.47 5.43 -21.95
CA LEU A 259 8.96 6.48 -22.83
C LEU A 259 9.68 7.81 -22.59
N PHE A 260 9.90 8.17 -21.33
CA PHE A 260 10.62 9.41 -20.98
C PHE A 260 12.11 9.33 -21.33
N LEU A 261 12.77 8.18 -21.14
CA LEU A 261 14.15 7.97 -21.60
C LEU A 261 14.27 8.08 -23.13
N GLN A 262 13.22 7.72 -23.86
CA GLN A 262 13.13 7.84 -25.33
C GLN A 262 12.59 9.21 -25.79
N LYS A 263 12.60 10.22 -24.91
CA LYS A 263 12.14 11.57 -25.25
C LYS A 263 10.70 11.63 -25.79
N GLY A 264 9.82 10.77 -25.24
CA GLY A 264 8.41 10.72 -25.61
C GLY A 264 8.10 9.97 -26.90
N ASN A 265 9.10 9.37 -27.56
CA ASN A 265 8.91 8.54 -28.75
C ASN A 265 8.70 7.07 -28.35
N TRP A 266 7.70 6.42 -28.90
CA TRP A 266 7.43 5.00 -28.69
C TRP A 266 7.21 4.30 -30.03
N ASN A 267 8.08 3.37 -30.37
CA ASN A 267 8.04 2.62 -31.64
C ASN A 267 7.91 3.50 -32.88
N GLY A 268 8.59 4.67 -32.90
CA GLY A 268 8.56 5.62 -33.99
C GLY A 268 7.41 6.63 -33.95
N GLN A 269 6.49 6.50 -33.01
CA GLN A 269 5.41 7.47 -32.77
C GLN A 269 5.76 8.41 -31.62
N GLN A 270 5.69 9.71 -31.87
CA GLN A 270 5.85 10.73 -30.81
C GLN A 270 4.54 10.85 -30.04
N LEU A 271 4.50 10.32 -28.80
CA LEU A 271 3.32 10.37 -27.94
C LEU A 271 3.28 11.65 -27.10
N ILE A 272 4.45 12.15 -26.70
CA ILE A 272 4.64 13.39 -25.94
C ILE A 272 5.84 14.08 -26.55
N SER A 273 5.81 15.39 -26.76
CA SER A 273 6.92 16.10 -27.40
C SER A 273 8.24 15.96 -26.61
N GLU A 274 9.38 15.89 -27.33
CA GLU A 274 10.69 15.91 -26.69
C GLU A 274 10.90 17.19 -25.86
N LYS A 275 10.33 18.31 -26.31
CA LYS A 275 10.35 19.57 -25.59
C LYS A 275 9.70 19.40 -24.20
N TRP A 276 8.49 18.82 -24.14
CA TRP A 276 7.81 18.59 -22.86
C TRP A 276 8.59 17.68 -21.95
N VAL A 277 9.11 16.57 -22.45
CA VAL A 277 9.92 15.63 -21.65
C VAL A 277 11.15 16.35 -21.10
N THR A 278 11.86 17.14 -21.91
CA THR A 278 13.05 17.87 -21.49
C THR A 278 12.73 18.93 -20.43
N GLU A 279 11.67 19.70 -20.60
CA GLU A 279 11.25 20.72 -19.64
C GLU A 279 10.77 20.08 -18.34
N SER A 280 9.95 19.02 -18.40
CA SER A 280 9.41 18.35 -17.22
C SER A 280 10.47 17.65 -16.37
N THR A 281 11.55 17.15 -16.99
CA THR A 281 12.67 16.49 -16.31
C THR A 281 13.83 17.44 -15.95
N SER A 282 13.65 18.75 -16.13
CA SER A 282 14.58 19.78 -15.64
C SER A 282 14.10 20.37 -14.32
N SER A 283 15.05 20.86 -13.50
CA SER A 283 14.73 21.54 -12.24
C SER A 283 13.93 22.82 -12.50
N GLN A 284 12.70 22.87 -12.02
CA GLN A 284 11.81 24.03 -12.11
C GLN A 284 11.78 24.82 -10.81
N ILE A 285 11.96 24.14 -9.68
CA ILE A 285 11.93 24.72 -8.34
C ILE A 285 12.77 23.87 -7.37
N GLU A 286 13.38 24.51 -6.39
CA GLU A 286 14.00 23.83 -5.26
C GLU A 286 12.90 23.36 -4.29
N ALA A 287 12.86 22.05 -4.00
CA ALA A 287 11.89 21.47 -3.10
C ALA A 287 12.38 21.47 -1.64
N GLY A 288 13.71 21.49 -1.41
CA GLY A 288 14.30 21.51 -0.09
C GLY A 288 14.08 20.24 0.73
N ILE A 289 13.85 19.11 0.07
CA ILE A 289 13.64 17.79 0.69
C ILE A 289 14.91 16.97 0.49
N GLU A 290 15.41 16.36 1.55
CA GLU A 290 16.60 15.50 1.51
C GLU A 290 16.44 14.39 0.45
N ASN A 291 17.46 14.17 -0.39
CA ASN A 291 17.47 13.27 -1.55
C ASN A 291 16.41 13.56 -2.63
N ALA A 292 15.71 14.69 -2.53
CA ALA A 292 14.71 15.14 -3.49
C ALA A 292 14.70 16.67 -3.56
N GLU A 293 15.89 17.26 -3.78
CA GLU A 293 16.12 18.71 -3.65
C GLU A 293 15.40 19.53 -4.73
N HIS A 294 15.11 18.94 -5.89
CA HIS A 294 14.53 19.65 -7.02
C HIS A 294 13.26 18.96 -7.53
N TYR A 295 12.33 19.77 -8.04
CA TYR A 295 11.08 19.31 -8.64
C TYR A 295 10.92 19.85 -10.05
N GLY A 296 10.46 18.99 -10.95
CA GLY A 296 10.11 19.33 -12.33
C GLY A 296 8.60 19.54 -12.52
N TYR A 297 8.04 19.09 -13.65
CA TYR A 297 6.60 19.11 -13.84
C TYR A 297 5.99 17.78 -13.37
N GLN A 298 5.52 17.75 -12.11
CA GLN A 298 4.90 16.60 -11.47
C GLN A 298 5.81 15.37 -11.30
N LEU A 299 7.14 15.59 -11.23
CA LEU A 299 8.14 14.55 -10.99
C LEU A 299 9.34 15.10 -10.23
N TRP A 300 10.12 14.21 -9.64
CA TRP A 300 11.27 14.54 -8.83
C TRP A 300 12.56 14.47 -9.65
N ILE A 301 13.43 15.43 -9.44
CA ILE A 301 14.76 15.47 -10.08
C ILE A 301 15.76 14.98 -9.04
N ASN A 302 16.52 13.94 -9.39
CA ASN A 302 17.48 13.32 -8.52
C ASN A 302 18.90 13.78 -8.87
N ALA A 303 19.67 14.20 -7.85
CA ALA A 303 21.08 14.58 -8.02
C ALA A 303 22.03 13.36 -8.09
N GLU A 304 21.52 12.16 -7.88
CA GLU A 304 22.27 10.91 -7.75
C GLU A 304 23.10 10.54 -9.00
N ARG A 305 22.54 10.77 -10.17
CA ARG A 305 23.20 10.59 -11.47
C ARG A 305 22.79 11.70 -12.44
N ALA A 306 23.63 11.96 -13.44
CA ALA A 306 23.37 13.02 -14.41
C ALA A 306 22.02 12.84 -15.11
N GLY A 307 21.14 13.83 -14.92
CA GLY A 307 19.81 13.86 -15.52
C GLY A 307 18.80 12.86 -14.92
N ALA A 308 19.12 12.20 -13.80
CA ALA A 308 18.22 11.26 -13.15
C ALA A 308 16.95 11.95 -12.63
N PHE A 309 15.83 11.25 -12.79
CA PHE A 309 14.53 11.69 -12.29
C PHE A 309 13.69 10.49 -11.84
N ALA A 310 12.63 10.77 -11.08
CA ALA A 310 11.75 9.72 -10.59
C ALA A 310 10.27 10.14 -10.61
N PHE A 311 9.41 9.19 -10.99
CA PHE A 311 7.99 9.22 -10.68
C PHE A 311 7.84 8.54 -9.31
N ASN A 312 7.48 9.32 -8.29
CA ASN A 312 7.50 8.85 -6.92
C ASN A 312 6.09 8.75 -6.34
N GLY A 313 5.79 7.62 -5.73
CA GLY A 313 4.62 7.39 -4.90
C GLY A 313 5.04 6.88 -3.52
N MET A 314 4.31 7.30 -2.50
CA MET A 314 4.57 6.87 -1.13
C MET A 314 4.61 5.34 -1.03
N LEU A 315 5.23 4.84 0.02
CA LEU A 315 5.39 3.42 0.33
C LEU A 315 6.23 2.64 -0.68
N GLY A 316 6.92 3.33 -1.61
CA GLY A 316 7.82 2.71 -2.57
C GLY A 316 7.19 2.35 -3.92
N GLN A 317 6.17 3.10 -4.35
CA GLN A 317 5.61 3.01 -5.70
C GLN A 317 6.41 3.93 -6.62
N ASN A 318 7.53 3.48 -7.17
CA ASN A 318 8.46 4.35 -7.87
C ASN A 318 8.82 3.86 -9.26
N VAL A 319 9.18 4.83 -10.12
CA VAL A 319 9.88 4.61 -11.39
C VAL A 319 11.09 5.51 -11.40
N TYR A 320 12.26 4.96 -11.12
CA TYR A 320 13.53 5.66 -11.20
C TYR A 320 14.08 5.58 -12.63
N CYS A 321 14.45 6.70 -13.20
CA CYS A 321 14.95 6.82 -14.56
C CYS A 321 16.37 7.38 -14.57
N TYR A 322 17.28 6.71 -15.25
CA TYR A 322 18.70 7.04 -15.34
C TYR A 322 19.10 7.22 -16.81
N PRO A 323 18.97 8.44 -17.36
CA PRO A 323 19.22 8.72 -18.78
C PRO A 323 20.66 8.42 -19.22
N ASP A 324 21.64 8.71 -18.37
CA ASP A 324 23.07 8.52 -18.66
C ASP A 324 23.47 7.07 -18.97
N ILE A 325 22.69 6.13 -18.44
CA ILE A 325 22.89 4.70 -18.69
C ILE A 325 21.67 4.02 -19.32
N ASN A 326 20.66 4.78 -19.74
CA ASN A 326 19.42 4.30 -20.35
C ASN A 326 18.77 3.15 -19.55
N MET A 327 18.52 3.39 -18.25
CA MET A 327 18.03 2.39 -17.29
C MET A 327 16.78 2.88 -16.57
N VAL A 328 15.85 1.96 -16.33
CA VAL A 328 14.66 2.18 -15.49
C VAL A 328 14.63 1.14 -14.38
N VAL A 329 14.33 1.58 -13.15
CA VAL A 329 14.01 0.69 -12.03
C VAL A 329 12.61 1.03 -11.55
N ALA A 330 11.67 0.12 -11.77
CA ALA A 330 10.30 0.25 -11.28
C ALA A 330 10.09 -0.61 -10.03
N THR A 331 9.38 -0.09 -9.03
CA THR A 331 9.12 -0.77 -7.75
C THR A 331 7.67 -0.63 -7.32
N ASN A 332 7.14 -1.70 -6.68
CA ASN A 332 6.01 -1.63 -5.77
C ASN A 332 6.46 -2.16 -4.41
N ALA A 333 6.04 -1.52 -3.34
CA ALA A 333 6.42 -1.89 -1.98
C ALA A 333 5.38 -1.46 -0.95
N GLY A 334 5.51 -1.95 0.27
CA GLY A 334 4.74 -1.55 1.46
C GLY A 334 5.61 -0.87 2.52
N ASN A 335 6.66 -0.14 2.10
CA ASN A 335 7.60 0.52 3.00
C ASN A 335 6.96 1.71 3.73
N GLY A 336 7.44 2.02 4.94
CA GLY A 336 7.02 3.21 5.67
C GLY A 336 7.59 4.54 5.15
N GLU A 337 7.86 4.63 3.84
CA GLU A 337 8.52 5.77 3.18
C GLU A 337 7.50 6.68 2.51
N VAL A 338 7.57 7.97 2.80
CA VAL A 338 6.67 8.97 2.18
C VAL A 338 7.30 9.57 0.92
N PHE A 339 8.60 9.87 0.97
CA PHE A 339 9.39 10.41 -0.15
C PHE A 339 10.54 9.49 -0.51
N GLN A 340 11.56 10.01 -1.22
CA GLN A 340 12.70 9.24 -1.72
C GLN A 340 13.81 9.08 -0.67
N TYR A 341 13.47 8.71 0.56
CA TYR A 341 14.43 8.35 1.58
C TYR A 341 13.91 7.19 2.42
N GLY A 342 14.80 6.27 2.72
CA GLY A 342 14.49 5.06 3.48
C GLY A 342 15.34 3.89 3.03
N THR A 343 15.05 2.71 3.58
CA THR A 343 15.88 1.52 3.38
C THR A 343 15.89 1.08 1.92
N MET A 344 14.74 1.04 1.26
CA MET A 344 14.63 0.63 -0.15
C MET A 344 15.38 1.60 -1.06
N THR A 345 15.13 2.89 -0.91
CA THR A 345 15.80 3.93 -1.71
C THR A 345 17.31 3.85 -1.51
N GLY A 346 17.80 3.67 -0.27
CA GLY A 346 19.23 3.49 0.01
C GLY A 346 19.83 2.27 -0.68
N ILE A 347 19.11 1.15 -0.79
CA ILE A 347 19.57 -0.04 -1.53
C ILE A 347 19.65 0.27 -3.03
N ILE A 348 18.65 0.95 -3.61
CA ILE A 348 18.65 1.32 -5.03
C ILE A 348 19.81 2.27 -5.33
N GLN A 349 20.02 3.29 -4.51
CA GLN A 349 21.14 4.24 -4.63
C GLN A 349 22.48 3.53 -4.51
N GLY A 350 22.65 2.65 -3.53
CA GLY A 350 23.85 1.84 -3.37
C GLY A 350 24.13 0.95 -4.58
N PHE A 351 23.09 0.35 -5.15
CA PHE A 351 23.20 -0.41 -6.41
C PHE A 351 23.66 0.50 -7.55
N MET A 352 23.00 1.64 -7.78
CA MET A 352 23.37 2.59 -8.83
C MET A 352 24.77 3.14 -8.69
N HIS A 353 25.24 3.34 -7.46
CA HIS A 353 26.60 3.84 -7.17
C HIS A 353 27.67 2.78 -7.45
N SER A 354 27.38 1.53 -7.14
CA SER A 354 28.31 0.41 -7.34
C SER A 354 28.21 -0.23 -8.73
N LEU A 355 27.18 0.14 -9.52
CA LEU A 355 26.90 -0.49 -10.79
C LEU A 355 27.97 -0.20 -11.83
N THR A 356 28.62 -1.25 -12.31
CA THR A 356 29.52 -1.16 -13.47
C THR A 356 28.73 -1.47 -14.74
N VAL A 357 28.72 -0.51 -15.64
CA VAL A 357 27.98 -0.58 -16.91
C VAL A 357 28.96 -0.58 -18.07
N SER A 358 28.88 -1.58 -18.94
CA SER A 358 29.60 -1.59 -20.20
C SER A 358 28.79 -0.92 -21.31
N GLY A 359 29.46 -0.19 -22.19
CA GLY A 359 28.86 0.37 -23.41
C GLY A 359 28.57 -0.68 -24.51
N SER A 360 29.07 -1.92 -24.33
CA SER A 360 28.84 -3.07 -25.19
C SER A 360 28.38 -4.27 -24.39
N ALA A 361 27.82 -5.29 -25.07
CA ALA A 361 27.47 -6.54 -24.45
C ALA A 361 28.70 -7.17 -23.77
N LEU A 362 28.49 -7.74 -22.60
CA LEU A 362 29.47 -8.59 -21.90
C LEU A 362 29.39 -10.02 -22.46
N SER A 363 30.45 -10.78 -22.22
CA SER A 363 30.39 -12.23 -22.46
C SER A 363 29.31 -12.87 -21.56
N GLU A 364 28.50 -13.74 -22.12
CA GLU A 364 27.45 -14.44 -21.39
C GLU A 364 28.05 -15.30 -20.26
N ASP A 365 27.56 -15.07 -19.04
CA ASP A 365 27.87 -15.91 -17.87
C ASP A 365 26.64 -16.75 -17.51
N MET A 366 26.55 -17.92 -18.11
CA MET A 366 25.44 -18.85 -17.90
C MET A 366 25.32 -19.33 -16.45
N SER A 367 26.41 -19.36 -15.69
CA SER A 367 26.39 -19.71 -14.27
C SER A 367 25.75 -18.60 -13.45
N ALA A 368 26.21 -17.36 -13.63
CA ALA A 368 25.65 -16.19 -12.94
C ALA A 368 24.18 -15.97 -13.32
N LEU A 369 23.81 -16.12 -14.58
CA LEU A 369 22.41 -16.02 -15.05
C LEU A 369 21.52 -17.11 -14.42
N THR A 370 22.01 -18.34 -14.31
CA THR A 370 21.29 -19.43 -13.64
C THR A 370 21.06 -19.11 -12.16
N MET A 371 22.08 -18.57 -11.48
CA MET A 371 21.98 -18.16 -10.08
C MET A 371 20.99 -16.99 -9.90
N LEU A 372 21.00 -15.99 -10.79
CA LEU A 372 20.03 -14.89 -10.79
C LEU A 372 18.59 -15.41 -10.91
N LYS A 373 18.34 -16.29 -11.89
CA LYS A 373 17.01 -16.91 -12.07
C LYS A 373 16.58 -17.74 -10.86
N ALA A 374 17.51 -18.46 -10.24
CA ALA A 374 17.25 -19.22 -9.03
C ALA A 374 16.90 -18.31 -7.85
N SER A 375 17.62 -17.20 -7.67
CA SER A 375 17.31 -16.19 -6.64
C SER A 375 15.94 -15.56 -6.86
N CYS A 376 15.61 -15.13 -8.08
CA CYS A 376 14.28 -14.61 -8.39
C CYS A 376 13.16 -15.62 -8.07
N LYS A 377 13.35 -16.89 -8.46
CA LYS A 377 12.40 -17.96 -8.14
C LYS A 377 12.29 -18.22 -6.63
N HIS A 378 13.40 -18.14 -5.90
CA HIS A 378 13.40 -18.29 -4.44
C HIS A 378 12.63 -17.16 -3.78
N ILE A 379 12.87 -15.90 -4.16
CA ILE A 379 12.17 -14.71 -3.66
C ILE A 379 10.67 -14.83 -3.91
N ALA A 380 10.28 -15.18 -5.14
CA ALA A 380 8.88 -15.33 -5.52
C ALA A 380 8.17 -16.52 -4.83
N GLY A 381 8.89 -17.56 -4.47
CA GLY A 381 8.37 -18.74 -3.77
C GLY A 381 8.53 -18.70 -2.25
N ARG A 382 9.20 -17.68 -1.71
CA ARG A 382 9.42 -17.54 -0.28
C ARG A 382 8.10 -17.23 0.41
N ILE A 383 7.64 -18.15 1.25
CA ILE A 383 6.44 -17.89 2.07
C ILE A 383 6.80 -16.79 3.08
N PRO A 384 6.16 -15.61 3.02
CA PRO A 384 6.41 -14.57 4.00
C PRO A 384 6.18 -15.12 5.39
N ALA A 385 7.09 -14.83 6.27
CA ALA A 385 6.94 -15.21 7.63
C ALA A 385 5.82 -14.37 8.26
N LEU A 386 4.90 -15.00 8.98
CA LEU A 386 3.84 -14.30 9.71
C LEU A 386 4.46 -13.33 10.70
N ALA A 387 4.13 -12.06 10.56
CA ALA A 387 4.50 -11.07 11.55
C ALA A 387 3.90 -11.47 12.90
N MET A 388 4.76 -11.57 13.92
CA MET A 388 4.31 -11.83 15.29
C MET A 388 4.12 -10.51 16.00
N ILE A 389 2.93 -10.26 16.52
CA ILE A 389 2.73 -9.20 17.52
C ILE A 389 3.36 -9.73 18.81
N THR A 390 4.45 -9.10 19.25
CA THR A 390 4.96 -9.28 20.61
C THR A 390 4.44 -8.14 21.48
N ASP A 391 4.25 -8.38 22.76
CA ASP A 391 3.73 -7.38 23.71
C ASP A 391 4.59 -6.10 23.86
N GLY A 392 5.60 -5.92 23.04
CA GLY A 392 6.51 -4.76 23.02
C GLY A 392 6.77 -4.16 21.64
N GLY A 393 6.05 -4.58 20.59
CA GLY A 393 6.24 -4.08 19.24
C GLY A 393 6.40 -5.17 18.20
N TRP A 394 6.32 -4.79 16.93
CA TRP A 394 6.52 -5.68 15.80
C TRP A 394 7.95 -6.22 15.77
N ASN A 395 8.10 -7.49 16.09
CA ASN A 395 9.34 -8.18 15.76
C ASN A 395 9.15 -8.78 14.36
N ARG A 396 9.70 -8.13 13.32
CA ARG A 396 9.64 -8.56 11.90
C ARG A 396 10.34 -9.91 11.64
N ARG A 397 10.94 -10.51 12.66
CA ARG A 397 11.48 -11.87 12.55
C ARG A 397 10.41 -12.86 13.00
N PRO A 398 9.84 -13.64 12.08
CA PRO A 398 9.08 -14.79 12.50
C PRO A 398 10.02 -15.68 13.28
N ILE A 399 9.63 -16.05 14.47
CA ILE A 399 10.17 -17.27 15.05
C ILE A 399 9.53 -18.40 14.21
N PRO A 400 10.30 -19.12 13.39
CA PRO A 400 9.72 -20.26 12.69
C PRO A 400 9.26 -21.22 13.78
N VAL A 401 8.00 -21.52 13.83
CA VAL A 401 7.46 -22.57 14.74
C VAL A 401 8.15 -23.93 14.48
N THR A 402 8.87 -24.04 13.37
CA THR A 402 9.63 -25.22 12.97
C THR A 402 11.15 -25.11 13.11
N GLN A 403 11.68 -23.96 13.53
CA GLN A 403 13.12 -23.78 13.80
C GLN A 403 13.41 -23.45 15.28
N GLY A 404 12.52 -23.82 16.16
CA GLY A 404 12.89 -23.96 17.55
C GLY A 404 14.06 -24.94 17.60
N THR A 405 15.21 -24.48 17.98
CA THR A 405 16.39 -25.22 18.38
C THR A 405 17.59 -25.35 17.46
N SER A 406 17.52 -25.11 16.15
CA SER A 406 18.71 -25.40 15.34
C SER A 406 19.75 -24.27 15.28
N ARG A 407 19.56 -23.13 15.95
CA ARG A 407 20.55 -22.03 15.98
C ARG A 407 21.06 -21.60 17.36
N ARG A 408 20.94 -22.44 18.36
CA ARG A 408 21.95 -22.45 19.40
C ARG A 408 23.07 -23.41 18.95
N LYS A 409 23.90 -22.98 18.03
CA LYS A 409 25.27 -23.47 18.02
C LYS A 409 25.89 -23.00 19.32
N SER A 410 25.84 -23.87 20.31
CA SER A 410 26.74 -23.80 21.45
C SER A 410 28.14 -23.73 20.85
N LEU A 411 28.89 -22.68 21.21
CA LEU A 411 30.32 -22.55 20.93
C LEU A 411 31.17 -23.57 21.68
N VAL A 412 30.55 -24.53 22.33
CA VAL A 412 31.22 -25.61 23.04
C VAL A 412 30.84 -26.92 22.33
N GLY A 413 31.82 -27.53 21.74
CA GLY A 413 31.76 -28.69 20.90
C GLY A 413 31.04 -29.91 21.49
N HIS A 414 29.73 -29.94 21.36
CA HIS A 414 28.98 -31.16 21.55
C HIS A 414 28.43 -31.67 20.22
N ARG A 415 28.88 -32.88 19.95
CA ARG A 415 28.51 -33.75 18.85
C ARG A 415 27.01 -33.63 18.54
N LEU A 416 26.75 -33.50 17.27
CA LEU A 416 25.48 -33.70 16.60
C LEU A 416 24.60 -34.75 17.29
N ILE A 417 23.48 -34.34 17.83
CA ILE A 417 22.37 -35.24 18.10
C ILE A 417 22.07 -35.94 16.79
N ARG A 418 22.10 -37.26 16.78
CA ARG A 418 21.94 -38.08 15.59
C ARG A 418 20.69 -37.66 14.82
N ASP A 419 20.78 -37.59 13.51
CA ASP A 419 19.71 -37.17 12.61
C ASP A 419 18.36 -37.91 12.82
N ASN A 420 18.43 -39.15 13.37
CA ASN A 420 17.24 -39.92 13.72
C ASN A 420 16.41 -39.36 14.88
N GLU A 421 17.03 -38.77 15.90
CA GLU A 421 16.28 -38.14 17.02
C GLU A 421 15.63 -36.83 16.56
N LYS A 422 16.33 -36.05 15.72
CA LYS A 422 15.76 -34.84 15.11
C LYS A 422 14.56 -35.18 14.24
N ASN A 423 14.65 -36.22 13.43
CA ASN A 423 13.53 -36.64 12.59
C ASN A 423 12.37 -37.20 13.39
N GLN A 424 12.59 -37.90 14.49
CA GLN A 424 11.51 -38.37 15.37
C GLN A 424 10.82 -37.23 16.11
N ILE A 425 11.56 -36.27 16.64
CA ILE A 425 11.01 -35.07 17.29
C ILE A 425 10.23 -34.24 16.26
N TYR A 426 10.79 -33.99 15.08
CA TYR A 426 10.12 -33.26 14.00
C TYR A 426 8.84 -33.96 13.53
N THR A 427 8.87 -35.27 13.37
CA THR A 427 7.71 -36.09 12.97
C THR A 427 6.64 -36.10 14.08
N SER A 428 7.05 -36.16 15.34
CA SER A 428 6.14 -36.08 16.49
C SER A 428 5.44 -34.71 16.59
N TYR A 429 6.19 -33.61 16.49
CA TYR A 429 5.61 -32.27 16.47
C TYR A 429 4.67 -32.04 15.28
N ARG A 430 5.01 -32.56 14.09
CA ARG A 430 4.14 -32.48 12.92
C ARG A 430 2.85 -33.30 13.10
N ARG A 431 2.95 -34.45 13.72
CA ARG A 431 1.79 -35.33 14.03
C ARG A 431 0.87 -34.72 15.06
N ILE A 432 1.43 -34.19 16.13
CA ILE A 432 0.69 -33.44 17.17
C ILE A 432 0.06 -32.20 16.56
N GLY A 433 0.80 -31.44 15.74
CA GLY A 433 0.29 -30.25 15.07
C GLY A 433 -0.89 -30.53 14.14
N ASN A 434 -0.87 -31.64 13.39
CA ASN A 434 -1.98 -32.01 12.51
C ASN A 434 -3.22 -32.46 13.30
N GLN A 435 -3.02 -33.24 14.36
CA GLN A 435 -4.11 -33.67 15.24
C GLN A 435 -4.74 -32.49 15.97
N PHE A 436 -3.92 -31.59 16.51
CA PHE A 436 -4.32 -30.36 17.15
C PHE A 436 -5.15 -29.47 16.19
N ARG A 437 -4.71 -29.28 14.95
CA ARG A 437 -5.42 -28.49 13.95
C ARG A 437 -6.80 -29.05 13.64
N ARG A 438 -6.90 -30.35 13.48
CA ARG A 438 -8.18 -31.02 13.18
C ARG A 438 -9.18 -30.83 14.32
N ILE A 439 -8.74 -31.00 15.54
CA ILE A 439 -9.56 -30.84 16.74
C ILE A 439 -10.10 -29.41 16.82
N TRP A 440 -9.24 -28.39 16.62
CA TRP A 440 -9.67 -27.01 16.66
C TRP A 440 -10.59 -26.62 15.50
N THR A 441 -10.41 -27.20 14.32
CA THR A 441 -11.33 -27.01 13.20
C THR A 441 -12.73 -27.50 13.55
N ASP A 442 -12.82 -28.66 14.17
CA ASP A 442 -14.12 -29.24 14.57
C ASP A 442 -14.75 -28.44 15.74
N CYS A 443 -13.93 -27.97 16.68
CA CYS A 443 -14.37 -27.21 17.84
C CYS A 443 -14.92 -25.81 17.50
N LEU A 444 -14.37 -25.15 16.48
CA LEU A 444 -14.78 -23.81 16.07
C LEU A 444 -15.88 -23.82 14.98
N ASP A 445 -16.23 -24.97 14.44
CA ASP A 445 -17.24 -25.05 13.39
C ASP A 445 -18.61 -24.58 13.90
N GLY A 446 -19.16 -23.55 13.24
CA GLY A 446 -20.42 -22.91 13.63
C GLY A 446 -20.30 -21.88 14.77
N ALA A 447 -19.13 -21.70 15.38
CA ALA A 447 -18.96 -20.69 16.43
C ALA A 447 -19.03 -19.28 15.86
N VAL A 448 -19.80 -18.40 16.50
CA VAL A 448 -19.92 -16.97 16.17
C VAL A 448 -19.73 -16.16 17.45
N TYR A 449 -18.88 -15.16 17.39
CA TYR A 449 -18.54 -14.27 18.50
C TYR A 449 -19.00 -12.85 18.20
N ASP A 450 -19.76 -12.26 19.11
CA ASP A 450 -20.15 -10.84 19.08
C ASP A 450 -19.03 -10.01 19.74
N LEU A 451 -18.61 -8.94 19.07
CA LEU A 451 -17.47 -8.12 19.48
C LEU A 451 -17.90 -6.88 20.25
N ASP A 452 -17.17 -6.53 21.33
CA ASP A 452 -17.46 -5.39 22.22
C ASP A 452 -17.11 -4.04 21.62
N VAL A 453 -16.21 -4.02 20.62
CA VAL A 453 -15.73 -2.79 19.96
C VAL A 453 -16.04 -2.81 18.47
N LYS A 454 -16.84 -1.83 18.05
CA LYS A 454 -17.13 -1.55 16.63
C LYS A 454 -16.27 -0.39 16.15
N GLY A 455 -16.08 -0.27 14.83
CA GLY A 455 -15.37 0.86 14.23
C GLY A 455 -13.97 0.52 13.67
N VAL A 456 -13.51 -0.74 13.74
CA VAL A 456 -12.28 -1.19 13.08
C VAL A 456 -12.61 -2.30 12.10
N GLY A 457 -12.46 -2.01 10.80
CA GLY A 457 -12.77 -2.93 9.71
C GLY A 457 -11.59 -3.76 9.23
N LEU A 458 -11.84 -4.57 8.21
CA LEU A 458 -10.82 -5.36 7.55
C LEU A 458 -9.85 -4.46 6.77
N PHE A 459 -10.34 -3.41 6.13
CA PHE A 459 -9.47 -2.45 5.44
C PHE A 459 -8.54 -1.73 6.42
N PRO A 460 -7.22 -1.65 6.12
CA PRO A 460 -6.33 -0.74 6.80
C PRO A 460 -6.84 0.70 6.73
N LEU A 461 -6.65 1.46 7.80
CA LEU A 461 -7.17 2.83 7.91
C LEU A 461 -6.71 3.74 6.76
N MET A 462 -5.44 3.59 6.34
CA MET A 462 -4.91 4.38 5.23
C MET A 462 -5.63 4.07 3.91
N VAL A 463 -5.96 2.80 3.64
CA VAL A 463 -6.72 2.39 2.45
C VAL A 463 -8.11 2.99 2.49
N GLN A 464 -8.79 2.95 3.65
CA GLN A 464 -10.11 3.58 3.82
C GLN A 464 -10.08 5.08 3.49
N VAL A 465 -9.08 5.80 3.98
CA VAL A 465 -8.94 7.26 3.74
C VAL A 465 -8.66 7.56 2.26
N LEU A 466 -7.75 6.83 1.63
CA LEU A 466 -7.34 7.09 0.24
C LEU A 466 -8.46 6.80 -0.77
N HIS A 467 -9.25 5.75 -0.51
CA HIS A 467 -10.35 5.33 -1.39
C HIS A 467 -11.71 5.85 -0.96
N ASN A 468 -11.78 6.57 0.17
CA ASN A 468 -13.04 7.03 0.78
C ASN A 468 -14.01 5.85 1.07
N ASN A 469 -13.47 4.66 1.32
CA ASN A 469 -14.21 3.43 1.58
C ASN A 469 -14.16 3.10 3.08
N PHE A 470 -14.93 3.83 3.86
CA PHE A 470 -14.98 3.71 5.32
C PHE A 470 -15.97 2.65 5.76
N THR A 471 -15.77 2.13 6.96
CA THR A 471 -16.55 1.06 7.55
C THR A 471 -16.95 1.38 8.99
N ASP A 472 -18.10 0.83 9.42
CA ASP A 472 -18.53 0.82 10.81
C ASP A 472 -17.78 -0.23 11.66
N GLY A 473 -16.93 -1.03 11.01
CA GLY A 473 -16.08 -2.03 11.63
C GLY A 473 -16.71 -3.41 11.76
N ILE A 474 -15.86 -4.36 12.16
CA ILE A 474 -16.25 -5.76 12.36
C ILE A 474 -17.06 -5.86 13.64
N SER A 475 -18.30 -6.33 13.52
CA SER A 475 -19.22 -6.52 14.66
C SER A 475 -19.21 -7.94 15.19
N LYS A 476 -18.94 -8.95 14.32
CA LYS A 476 -18.91 -10.38 14.69
C LYS A 476 -17.84 -11.11 13.90
N ILE A 477 -17.35 -12.20 14.47
CA ILE A 477 -16.46 -13.14 13.79
C ILE A 477 -17.08 -14.53 13.91
N GLY A 478 -17.31 -15.18 12.76
CA GLY A 478 -17.80 -16.56 12.68
C GLY A 478 -16.75 -17.50 12.10
N PHE A 479 -16.87 -18.78 12.42
CA PHE A 479 -16.00 -19.82 11.89
C PHE A 479 -16.82 -20.93 11.26
N ARG A 480 -16.42 -21.40 10.08
CA ARG A 480 -17.05 -22.52 9.37
C ARG A 480 -15.98 -23.44 8.81
N LYS A 481 -16.14 -24.72 9.03
CA LYS A 481 -15.27 -25.75 8.47
C LYS A 481 -15.43 -25.85 6.95
N SER A 482 -14.32 -25.92 6.22
CA SER A 482 -14.29 -26.11 4.77
C SER A 482 -13.44 -27.32 4.35
N GLY A 483 -13.39 -28.37 5.17
CA GLY A 483 -12.59 -29.58 4.94
C GLY A 483 -11.60 -29.85 6.06
N ASN A 484 -10.65 -30.76 5.82
CA ASN A 484 -9.78 -31.28 6.91
C ASN A 484 -8.74 -30.26 7.43
N ASN A 485 -8.38 -29.26 6.65
CA ASN A 485 -7.36 -28.25 7.02
C ASN A 485 -7.76 -26.81 6.64
N LEU A 486 -8.93 -26.63 6.05
CA LEU A 486 -9.44 -25.35 5.60
C LEU A 486 -10.64 -24.95 6.43
N PHE A 487 -10.75 -23.66 6.70
CA PHE A 487 -11.90 -23.06 7.34
C PHE A 487 -12.21 -21.71 6.70
N TYR A 488 -13.43 -21.24 6.88
CA TYR A 488 -13.79 -19.85 6.61
C TYR A 488 -13.87 -19.10 7.93
N MET A 489 -13.30 -17.91 7.94
CA MET A 489 -13.50 -16.90 8.97
C MET A 489 -14.40 -15.84 8.36
N ASP A 490 -15.62 -15.74 8.85
CA ASP A 490 -16.62 -14.80 8.39
C ASP A 490 -16.58 -13.55 9.26
N LEU A 491 -16.19 -12.43 8.66
CA LEU A 491 -16.17 -11.13 9.31
C LEU A 491 -17.45 -10.38 8.96
N TYR A 492 -18.26 -10.04 9.95
CA TYR A 492 -19.50 -9.29 9.77
C TYR A 492 -19.19 -7.80 9.91
N GLU A 493 -19.26 -7.08 8.78
CA GLU A 493 -18.92 -5.67 8.69
C GLU A 493 -20.09 -4.90 8.06
N GLY A 494 -20.83 -4.12 8.89
CA GLY A 494 -22.07 -3.49 8.45
C GLY A 494 -23.12 -4.51 8.00
N SER A 495 -23.57 -4.41 6.76
CA SER A 495 -24.49 -5.38 6.12
C SER A 495 -23.76 -6.53 5.43
N ASP A 496 -22.43 -6.45 5.31
CA ASP A 496 -21.64 -7.38 4.52
C ASP A 496 -21.04 -8.49 5.38
N ILE A 497 -20.85 -9.67 4.77
CA ILE A 497 -20.12 -10.78 5.36
C ILE A 497 -18.92 -11.06 4.47
N ILE A 498 -17.73 -10.80 5.00
CA ILE A 498 -16.47 -11.03 4.30
C ILE A 498 -15.92 -12.38 4.73
N SER A 499 -15.97 -13.37 3.85
CA SER A 499 -15.50 -14.74 4.11
C SER A 499 -14.04 -14.90 3.73
N LEU A 500 -13.17 -15.06 4.72
CA LEU A 500 -11.74 -15.29 4.54
C LEU A 500 -11.45 -16.79 4.63
N GLN A 501 -10.95 -17.39 3.57
CA GLN A 501 -10.51 -18.78 3.60
C GLN A 501 -9.11 -18.88 4.22
N GLY A 502 -9.00 -19.58 5.33
CA GLY A 502 -7.74 -19.85 6.02
C GLY A 502 -7.34 -21.32 5.99
N ALA A 503 -6.03 -21.57 6.10
CA ALA A 503 -5.47 -22.91 6.22
C ALA A 503 -4.58 -22.98 7.46
N PHE A 504 -4.97 -23.82 8.45
CA PHE A 504 -4.27 -23.93 9.73
C PHE A 504 -2.79 -24.33 9.65
N ASN A 505 -2.35 -24.84 8.50
CA ASN A 505 -0.98 -25.30 8.27
C ASN A 505 -0.02 -24.19 7.81
N GLY A 506 -0.50 -22.94 7.70
CA GLY A 506 0.30 -21.82 7.22
C GLY A 506 0.43 -21.73 5.70
N SER A 507 -0.28 -22.57 4.93
CA SER A 507 -0.39 -22.36 3.49
C SER A 507 -1.20 -21.09 3.21
N SER A 508 -0.84 -20.41 2.12
CA SER A 508 -1.55 -19.20 1.70
C SER A 508 -2.72 -19.58 0.79
N THR A 509 -3.83 -18.90 0.99
CA THR A 509 -5.01 -18.99 0.11
C THR A 509 -5.19 -17.65 -0.61
N VAL A 510 -5.50 -17.70 -1.91
CA VAL A 510 -5.82 -16.52 -2.72
C VAL A 510 -7.33 -16.49 -2.91
N THR A 511 -7.95 -15.36 -2.66
CA THR A 511 -9.38 -15.17 -2.85
C THR A 511 -9.70 -13.73 -3.23
N ASP A 512 -10.83 -13.54 -3.91
CA ASP A 512 -11.38 -12.23 -4.17
C ASP A 512 -12.46 -11.94 -3.12
N ILE A 513 -12.42 -10.77 -2.53
CA ILE A 513 -13.38 -10.30 -1.53
C ILE A 513 -14.10 -9.06 -2.03
N ASN A 514 -15.35 -8.90 -1.62
CA ASN A 514 -16.13 -7.70 -1.86
C ASN A 514 -15.99 -6.78 -0.63
N MET A 515 -15.50 -5.56 -0.87
CA MET A 515 -15.36 -4.51 0.13
C MET A 515 -16.29 -3.36 -0.25
N HIS A 516 -17.53 -3.42 0.25
CA HIS A 516 -18.56 -2.40 0.00
C HIS A 516 -18.81 -2.13 -1.49
N GLY A 517 -18.84 -3.19 -2.30
CA GLY A 517 -19.10 -3.10 -3.75
C GLY A 517 -17.84 -3.06 -4.62
N GLU A 518 -16.66 -3.00 -4.06
CA GLU A 518 -15.38 -3.09 -4.77
C GLU A 518 -14.72 -4.44 -4.53
N ILE A 519 -14.18 -5.04 -5.58
CA ILE A 519 -13.55 -6.36 -5.51
C ILE A 519 -12.05 -6.19 -5.34
N TYR A 520 -11.50 -6.84 -4.32
CA TYR A 520 -10.06 -6.87 -4.03
C TYR A 520 -9.55 -8.31 -3.98
N ARG A 521 -8.42 -8.54 -4.63
CA ARG A 521 -7.71 -9.81 -4.54
C ARG A 521 -6.79 -9.82 -3.34
N ILE A 522 -6.97 -10.79 -2.47
CA ILE A 522 -6.20 -10.92 -1.23
C ILE A 522 -5.51 -12.27 -1.13
N VAL A 523 -4.46 -12.30 -0.32
CA VAL A 523 -3.86 -13.54 0.16
C VAL A 523 -4.06 -13.62 1.65
N VAL A 524 -4.65 -14.72 2.10
CA VAL A 524 -4.79 -15.03 3.52
C VAL A 524 -3.79 -16.13 3.90
N LYS A 525 -3.01 -15.87 4.93
CA LYS A 525 -2.10 -16.84 5.55
C LYS A 525 -2.48 -16.98 7.01
N THR A 526 -2.82 -18.21 7.42
CA THR A 526 -3.23 -18.51 8.78
C THR A 526 -2.32 -19.56 9.41
N ILE A 527 -1.92 -19.34 10.66
CA ILE A 527 -1.21 -20.32 11.47
C ILE A 527 -1.96 -20.49 12.79
N GLY A 528 -2.38 -21.72 13.10
CA GLY A 528 -2.83 -22.11 14.43
C GLY A 528 -1.62 -22.44 15.31
N THR A 529 -1.51 -21.80 16.47
CA THR A 529 -0.40 -21.96 17.42
C THR A 529 -0.90 -21.81 18.87
N THR A 530 0.00 -21.89 19.83
CA THR A 530 -0.26 -21.53 21.22
C THR A 530 0.62 -20.35 21.61
N ASP A 531 0.12 -19.50 22.53
CA ASP A 531 0.93 -18.47 23.17
C ASP A 531 1.73 -19.05 24.36
N GLU A 532 2.45 -18.18 25.08
CA GLU A 532 3.24 -18.54 26.25
C GLU A 532 2.41 -19.06 27.45
N TYR A 533 1.11 -18.75 27.46
CA TYR A 533 0.16 -19.20 28.48
C TYR A 533 -0.60 -20.46 28.08
N GLY A 534 -0.29 -21.03 26.90
CA GLY A 534 -0.94 -22.21 26.36
C GLY A 534 -2.32 -21.96 25.72
N ARG A 535 -2.74 -20.70 25.55
CA ARG A 535 -3.98 -20.37 24.84
C ARG A 535 -3.83 -20.68 23.35
N PHE A 536 -4.86 -21.20 22.72
CA PHE A 536 -4.88 -21.33 21.27
C PHE A 536 -4.95 -19.96 20.59
N VAL A 537 -4.16 -19.76 19.56
CA VAL A 537 -4.11 -18.51 18.80
C VAL A 537 -4.17 -18.80 17.31
N LEU A 538 -5.12 -18.19 16.61
CA LEU A 538 -5.11 -18.07 15.16
C LEU A 538 -4.42 -16.77 14.77
N ARG A 539 -3.29 -16.90 14.09
CA ARG A 539 -2.57 -15.77 13.53
C ARG A 539 -2.88 -15.67 12.06
N ASN A 540 -3.52 -14.58 11.66
CA ASN A 540 -3.90 -14.32 10.29
C ASN A 540 -3.16 -13.11 9.75
N GLN A 541 -2.58 -13.24 8.56
CA GLN A 541 -2.05 -12.14 7.76
C GLN A 541 -2.87 -12.08 6.48
N ILE A 542 -3.47 -10.94 6.21
CA ILE A 542 -4.30 -10.66 5.04
C ILE A 542 -3.58 -9.58 4.24
N CYS A 543 -3.00 -9.97 3.10
CA CYS A 543 -2.32 -9.06 2.19
C CYS A 543 -3.22 -8.71 1.03
N PHE A 544 -3.47 -7.43 0.82
CA PHE A 544 -4.18 -6.92 -0.35
C PHE A 544 -3.20 -6.83 -1.51
N LEU A 545 -3.30 -7.73 -2.50
CA LEU A 545 -2.33 -7.83 -3.59
C LEU A 545 -2.28 -6.61 -4.51
N GLU A 546 -3.32 -5.81 -4.46
CA GLU A 546 -3.51 -4.61 -5.25
C GLU A 546 -3.15 -3.33 -4.50
N GLU A 547 -2.85 -3.45 -3.20
CA GLU A 547 -2.58 -2.35 -2.27
C GLU A 547 -1.18 -2.46 -1.65
N ALA A 548 -0.70 -1.34 -1.13
CA ALA A 548 0.54 -1.29 -0.36
C ALA A 548 0.30 -1.57 1.14
N ALA A 549 -0.65 -2.43 1.45
CA ALA A 549 -1.11 -2.64 2.82
C ALA A 549 -1.45 -4.09 3.13
N CYS A 550 -1.19 -4.49 4.37
CA CYS A 550 -1.62 -5.77 4.92
C CYS A 550 -2.32 -5.54 6.27
N ARG A 551 -3.29 -6.40 6.59
CA ARG A 551 -3.94 -6.48 7.89
C ARG A 551 -3.46 -7.74 8.62
N THR A 552 -3.10 -7.62 9.89
CA THR A 552 -2.88 -8.75 10.78
C THR A 552 -4.04 -8.87 11.76
N LEU A 553 -4.54 -10.08 11.94
CA LEU A 553 -5.64 -10.41 12.84
C LEU A 553 -5.23 -11.61 13.67
N ASN A 554 -4.90 -11.40 14.94
CA ASN A 554 -4.57 -12.48 15.87
C ASN A 554 -5.73 -12.70 16.82
N ILE A 555 -6.28 -13.91 16.82
CA ILE A 555 -7.43 -14.29 17.63
C ILE A 555 -6.97 -15.27 18.71
N TYR A 556 -7.06 -14.84 19.96
CA TYR A 556 -6.74 -15.63 21.15
C TYR A 556 -8.05 -16.20 21.70
N PHE A 557 -8.10 -17.50 21.85
CA PHE A 557 -9.27 -18.19 22.37
C PHE A 557 -9.11 -18.42 23.86
N ASN A 558 -10.00 -17.83 24.65
CA ASN A 558 -9.99 -17.95 26.09
C ASN A 558 -10.94 -19.08 26.51
N ILE A 559 -10.41 -20.04 27.25
CA ILE A 559 -11.19 -21.07 27.88
C ILE A 559 -11.41 -20.64 29.35
N ASN A 560 -12.67 -20.45 29.76
CA ASN A 560 -13.03 -20.04 31.11
C ASN A 560 -12.84 -21.21 32.11
N ARG A 561 -11.61 -21.67 32.27
CA ARG A 561 -11.26 -22.54 33.40
C ARG A 561 -10.10 -21.92 34.14
N MET A 562 -10.30 -21.67 35.44
CA MET A 562 -9.21 -21.33 36.34
C MET A 562 -8.11 -22.37 36.15
N GLN A 563 -6.95 -21.88 35.84
CA GLN A 563 -5.71 -22.61 35.54
C GLN A 563 -5.18 -23.28 36.79
N GLU A 564 -5.70 -24.43 37.14
CA GLU A 564 -4.92 -25.38 37.89
C GLU A 564 -5.05 -26.70 37.17
N ASP A 565 -3.95 -27.11 36.54
CA ASP A 565 -3.76 -28.38 35.84
C ASP A 565 -4.62 -28.57 34.56
N ILE A 566 -4.18 -28.01 33.40
CA ILE A 566 -4.67 -28.49 32.11
C ILE A 566 -4.02 -29.85 31.87
N PRO A 567 -4.69 -30.98 32.10
CA PRO A 567 -4.13 -32.26 31.70
C PRO A 567 -3.95 -32.25 30.19
N ALA A 568 -2.92 -32.94 29.69
CA ALA A 568 -2.72 -33.18 28.24
C ALA A 568 -3.99 -33.72 27.53
N ILE A 569 -4.94 -34.22 28.25
CA ILE A 569 -6.27 -34.72 27.85
C ILE A 569 -7.23 -33.57 27.43
N ALA A 570 -7.11 -32.37 27.98
CA ALA A 570 -7.95 -31.22 27.54
C ALA A 570 -7.67 -30.77 26.09
N PHE A 571 -6.48 -31.10 25.56
CA PHE A 571 -6.18 -30.93 24.16
C PHE A 571 -6.88 -31.97 23.27
N LEU A 572 -7.40 -33.04 23.80
CA LEU A 572 -8.02 -34.12 23.04
C LEU A 572 -9.54 -33.93 22.85
N HIS A 573 -10.16 -33.09 23.67
CA HIS A 573 -11.60 -32.75 23.58
C HIS A 573 -11.80 -31.26 23.95
N PRO A 574 -11.35 -30.31 23.12
CA PRO A 574 -11.57 -28.89 23.38
C PRO A 574 -13.07 -28.61 23.30
N GLN A 575 -13.59 -27.88 24.27
CA GLN A 575 -14.90 -27.25 24.17
C GLN A 575 -14.74 -25.97 23.36
N THR A 576 -15.77 -25.55 22.64
CA THR A 576 -15.82 -24.26 21.98
C THR A 576 -15.56 -23.15 23.01
N PRO A 577 -14.55 -22.27 22.80
CA PRO A 577 -14.25 -21.22 23.75
C PRO A 577 -15.40 -20.22 23.88
N ASP A 578 -15.72 -19.83 25.13
CA ASP A 578 -16.81 -18.86 25.40
C ASP A 578 -16.43 -17.44 24.98
N THR A 579 -15.13 -17.10 25.01
CA THR A 579 -14.65 -15.75 24.72
C THR A 579 -13.42 -15.77 23.84
N ILE A 580 -13.27 -14.70 23.07
CA ILE A 580 -12.08 -14.43 22.25
C ILE A 580 -11.52 -13.04 22.55
N GLU A 581 -10.20 -12.90 22.38
CA GLU A 581 -9.52 -11.62 22.34
C GLU A 581 -8.90 -11.46 20.93
N VAL A 582 -9.27 -10.40 20.24
CA VAL A 582 -8.81 -10.11 18.88
C VAL A 582 -7.84 -8.94 18.92
N ARG A 583 -6.60 -9.17 18.50
CA ARG A 583 -5.58 -8.13 18.33
C ARG A 583 -5.35 -7.89 16.86
N MET A 584 -5.55 -6.67 16.43
CA MET A 584 -5.34 -6.27 15.04
C MET A 584 -4.11 -5.39 14.91
N ASP A 585 -3.51 -5.40 13.74
CA ASP A 585 -2.47 -4.44 13.32
C ASP A 585 -2.45 -4.32 11.80
N GLU A 586 -1.78 -3.29 11.29
CA GLU A 586 -1.67 -3.05 9.85
C GLU A 586 -0.26 -2.62 9.43
N THR A 587 0.08 -2.87 8.18
CA THR A 587 1.26 -2.34 7.52
C THR A 587 0.82 -1.52 6.31
N PRO A 588 1.44 -0.37 6.06
CA PRO A 588 2.44 0.29 6.91
C PRO A 588 1.84 0.71 8.25
N GLY A 589 2.66 0.63 9.32
CA GLY A 589 2.20 0.76 10.71
C GLY A 589 1.84 2.20 11.13
N SER A 590 1.41 2.31 12.39
CA SER A 590 0.93 3.56 13.01
C SER A 590 1.91 4.74 12.89
N GLU A 591 3.21 4.50 12.91
CA GLU A 591 4.22 5.58 12.83
C GLU A 591 4.18 6.32 11.50
N MET A 592 3.97 5.61 10.40
CA MET A 592 3.83 6.24 9.08
C MET A 592 2.54 7.04 8.99
N ILE A 593 1.43 6.51 9.49
CA ILE A 593 0.15 7.24 9.51
C ILE A 593 0.28 8.50 10.37
N MET A 594 0.93 8.40 11.53
CA MET A 594 1.20 9.55 12.38
C MET A 594 2.11 10.59 11.72
N SER A 595 3.16 10.14 10.99
CA SER A 595 4.04 11.05 10.25
C SER A 595 3.30 11.75 9.11
N SER A 596 2.43 11.04 8.39
CA SER A 596 1.59 11.61 7.34
C SER A 596 0.57 12.60 7.89
N LEU A 597 -0.09 12.29 9.00
CA LEU A 597 -1.01 13.19 9.69
C LEU A 597 -0.28 14.43 10.25
N ARG A 598 0.92 14.27 10.80
CA ARG A 598 1.76 15.38 11.24
C ARG A 598 2.20 16.26 10.07
N ALA A 599 2.61 15.67 8.94
CA ALA A 599 3.00 16.42 7.76
C ALA A 599 1.83 17.26 7.21
N VAL A 600 0.61 16.73 7.22
CA VAL A 600 -0.62 17.46 6.85
C VAL A 600 -0.95 18.57 7.88
N ALA A 601 -0.66 18.34 9.17
CA ALA A 601 -0.97 19.30 10.24
C ALA A 601 0.09 20.41 10.42
N ILE A 602 1.31 20.26 9.92
CA ILE A 602 2.44 21.18 10.21
C ILE A 602 2.51 22.40 9.29
N ASP A 603 1.80 22.42 8.18
CA ASP A 603 1.99 23.43 7.12
C ASP A 603 1.23 24.75 7.29
N GLY A 604 0.40 24.91 8.33
CA GLY A 604 -0.33 26.15 8.63
C GLY A 604 0.25 26.93 9.82
N SER A 605 0.44 28.24 9.70
CA SER A 605 0.94 29.11 10.79
C SER A 605 0.05 29.11 12.05
N LEU A 606 -1.26 28.89 11.91
CA LEU A 606 -2.23 28.71 13.00
C LEU A 606 -2.19 27.31 13.59
N GLU A 607 -1.95 26.29 12.77
CA GLU A 607 -1.81 24.89 13.18
C GLU A 607 -0.58 24.68 14.05
N LYS A 608 0.52 25.37 13.75
CA LYS A 608 1.74 25.36 14.58
C LYS A 608 1.47 25.91 15.99
N ILE A 609 0.62 26.94 16.11
CA ILE A 609 0.21 27.49 17.40
C ILE A 609 -0.76 26.53 18.11
N LEU A 610 -1.67 25.88 17.38
CA LEU A 610 -2.62 24.92 17.93
C LEU A 610 -1.90 23.62 18.37
N LEU A 611 -0.99 23.12 17.54
CA LEU A 611 -0.17 21.94 17.86
C LEU A 611 0.78 22.20 19.04
N ASN A 612 1.41 23.40 19.11
CA ASN A 612 2.22 23.76 20.26
C ASN A 612 1.36 23.89 21.54
N ARG A 613 0.13 24.38 21.44
CA ARG A 613 -0.81 24.38 22.57
C ARG A 613 -1.30 22.98 22.92
N MET A 614 -1.59 22.14 21.92
CA MET A 614 -1.97 20.75 22.14
C MET A 614 -0.81 19.94 22.72
N ALA A 615 0.44 20.19 22.28
CA ALA A 615 1.63 19.59 22.86
C ALA A 615 1.83 20.00 24.32
N ALA A 616 1.67 21.29 24.62
CA ALA A 616 1.74 21.82 25.98
C ALA A 616 0.64 21.28 26.93
N LEU A 617 -0.48 20.80 26.38
CA LEU A 617 -1.60 20.20 27.12
C LEU A 617 -1.53 18.65 27.14
N GLY A 618 -0.47 18.02 26.59
CA GLY A 618 -0.40 16.56 26.44
C GLY A 618 -1.37 15.96 25.41
N ALA A 619 -2.07 16.79 24.65
CA ALA A 619 -3.09 16.34 23.71
C ALA A 619 -2.51 15.57 22.49
N ILE A 620 -1.22 15.82 22.16
CA ILE A 620 -0.51 15.05 21.13
C ILE A 620 -0.34 13.59 21.57
N ASP A 621 -0.02 13.35 22.83
CA ASP A 621 0.13 12.00 23.36
C ASP A 621 -1.21 11.26 23.37
N VAL A 622 -2.31 11.96 23.72
CA VAL A 622 -3.66 11.41 23.65
C VAL A 622 -4.04 11.08 22.21
N PHE A 623 -3.68 11.93 21.25
CA PHE A 623 -3.92 11.69 19.84
C PHE A 623 -3.10 10.49 19.32
N ASP A 624 -1.80 10.42 19.64
CA ASP A 624 -0.96 9.28 19.28
C ASP A 624 -1.49 7.96 19.87
N GLN A 625 -1.88 7.97 21.15
CA GLN A 625 -2.52 6.83 21.79
C GLN A 625 -3.83 6.41 21.12
N THR A 626 -4.65 7.39 20.70
CA THR A 626 -5.93 7.12 20.03
C THR A 626 -5.73 6.52 18.65
N VAL A 627 -4.82 7.08 17.85
CA VAL A 627 -4.48 6.52 16.53
C VAL A 627 -3.92 5.12 16.67
N ARG A 628 -3.01 4.91 17.64
CA ARG A 628 -2.48 3.56 17.94
C ARG A 628 -3.60 2.59 18.34
N ALA A 629 -4.52 3.01 19.19
CA ALA A 629 -5.64 2.19 19.60
C ALA A 629 -6.62 1.88 18.45
N THR A 630 -6.74 2.77 17.47
CA THR A 630 -7.55 2.54 16.27
C THR A 630 -6.88 1.58 15.31
N ILE A 631 -5.55 1.66 15.15
CA ILE A 631 -4.78 0.82 14.23
C ILE A 631 -4.48 -0.55 14.85
N ARG A 632 -4.23 -0.57 16.17
CA ARG A 632 -3.88 -1.75 16.97
C ARG A 632 -4.90 -2.01 18.08
N PRO A 633 -6.18 -2.19 17.76
CA PRO A 633 -7.19 -2.44 18.75
C PRO A 633 -7.01 -3.81 19.41
N VAL A 634 -7.37 -3.87 20.69
CA VAL A 634 -7.65 -5.12 21.40
C VAL A 634 -9.16 -5.17 21.61
N ILE A 635 -9.80 -6.17 21.04
CA ILE A 635 -11.25 -6.31 20.99
C ILE A 635 -11.60 -7.63 21.67
N HIS A 636 -12.65 -7.65 22.51
CA HIS A 636 -13.12 -8.87 23.15
C HIS A 636 -14.43 -9.31 22.50
N GLY A 637 -14.60 -10.62 22.36
CA GLY A 637 -15.81 -11.21 21.81
C GLY A 637 -16.36 -12.30 22.71
N GLN A 638 -17.68 -12.40 22.73
CA GLN A 638 -18.41 -13.46 23.43
C GLN A 638 -19.15 -14.33 22.43
N ILE A 639 -19.20 -15.64 22.69
CA ILE A 639 -19.92 -16.58 21.83
C ILE A 639 -21.40 -16.28 21.87
N ILE A 640 -22.03 -16.25 20.70
CA ILE A 640 -23.47 -16.16 20.58
C ILE A 640 -24.00 -17.59 20.77
N LYS A 641 -24.68 -17.87 21.91
CA LYS A 641 -25.38 -19.13 22.09
C LYS A 641 -26.61 -19.16 21.19
N THR A 642 -26.75 -20.18 20.38
CA THR A 642 -28.00 -20.40 19.62
C THR A 642 -29.08 -20.90 20.61
N ASP A 643 -30.31 -20.40 20.47
CA ASP A 643 -31.46 -20.71 21.36
C ASP A 643 -31.76 -22.21 21.49
N SER A 644 -31.17 -23.08 20.67
CA SER A 644 -31.27 -24.53 20.78
C SER A 644 -30.54 -25.13 22.02
N GLU A 645 -29.62 -24.37 22.64
CA GLU A 645 -28.95 -24.84 23.89
C GLU A 645 -29.66 -24.36 25.18
N THR A 646 -30.54 -23.37 25.06
CA THR A 646 -31.31 -22.83 26.20
C THR A 646 -32.49 -23.75 26.56
N GLU A 647 -33.06 -24.48 25.59
CA GLU A 647 -34.17 -25.43 25.87
C GLU A 647 -33.71 -26.72 26.55
N LEU A 648 -32.43 -27.09 26.47
CA LEU A 648 -31.89 -28.30 27.12
C LEU A 648 -31.46 -28.08 28.59
N SER A 649 -31.22 -26.82 29.00
CA SER A 649 -30.84 -26.52 30.38
C SER A 649 -32.03 -26.28 31.33
N GLU A 650 -33.23 -26.03 30.78
CA GLU A 650 -34.46 -25.88 31.59
C GLU A 650 -35.23 -27.19 31.79
N SER A 651 -34.83 -28.27 31.07
CA SER A 651 -35.49 -29.58 31.21
C SER A 651 -34.86 -30.50 32.26
N ASP A 652 -33.73 -30.14 32.87
CA ASP A 652 -33.06 -30.93 33.90
C ASP A 652 -33.27 -30.42 35.34
N GLU A 653 -34.17 -29.42 35.53
CA GLU A 653 -34.59 -28.94 36.88
C GLU A 653 -36.10 -29.15 37.14
N VAL A 654 -36.68 -30.26 36.73
CA VAL A 654 -38.02 -30.66 37.20
C VAL A 654 -37.98 -32.07 37.75
#